data_ddcde044e2e702d753ba576563e5dd2c
#
_entry.id   ddcde044e2e702d753ba576563e5dd2c
#
_cell.length_a   1.000
_cell.length_b   1.000
_cell.length_c   1.000
_cell.angle_alpha   90.00
_cell.angle_beta   90.00
_cell.angle_gamma   90.00
#
_symmetry.space_group_name_H-M   'P 1'
#
loop_
_entity.id
_entity.type
_entity.pdbx_description
1 polymer ?
#
loop_
_entity_poly.entity_id
_entity_poly.type
_entity_poly.pdbx_seq_one_letter_code
_entity_poly.pdbx_strand_id
1 'polypeptide(L)'
;MRNPLDFRRLLPHLLAIIGFLALAIMYMSPVLKGQQLAMGDVDRFIALQSEIRKYASEYIGWTNSLFGGMPTFLVGGDYSNGIFIKIHGLIYTLFNIKATFIGMYLIGAYLMLRGFRCDLWTSVLGAIGYAFFTYNFQIIEAGHTAKVYAVAYLPLMAAGVIFGFNQRPWLGAVLLSLGLGLQIHANHPQITYYSAIVLGILAIFETIRAIKNGAVKSLTVFFGASAIFCALALATNTSRLWTLYDHSKETIRGGSELTPAKGEGANAGNNDSKGLTKDYAFAWSYGKLESLTLLIPDFSGGSSGGELDTKSESYKTLTRYGVDDQNAAQFAYQLPTYWGDQTFVGGGVYSGAIICFLFVLGLFYAEKRYRIPFLIAGIFTLMLGWGGNFTALNYFLFDYVPGFNKFRSVSMILSLTQFCMIIIASLGIKQLIENRPTWEEFKKPFFISLGSTAGLALILAIVPSLVGLRSDNDTAFVEQISQSFGNNKAAANDLYNALLEDRASMLRSDALRTVLFIVLAAAVLWAFVTNKLKNTTVAVGIITALTLVDLWSVNKRYLNNDDFRPKFEAAQNTEPSAADQQILRDTDPDYRVLDLTSNPFADPRASAFHKSVGGYSASKLRRTQDLIERQMVKNNMAVFNMLNTKYFIVLDDKKQPMAQQNPGALGNAWFVRELKMVNNPDEEMAALDNFNPGKTAIVDKRFADILKGAQPSADSTGAIRLTSYHPTKLAYESNTSSPQIAVFSEMFYKGNEDWKSYIDGKETPHFRADYVLRAMVIPAGKHTIEFKFDAKTVSQGQKIDLYASIAWLLLIGGALFLDFRTKKQA
;
A
#
# COMPACT_ATOMS: atom_id res chain seq x y z
N MET A 1 28.01 -41.31 -12.39
CA MET A 1 27.80 -39.84 -12.34
C MET A 1 26.41 -39.55 -12.85
N ARG A 2 25.47 -39.11 -11.99
CA ARG A 2 24.15 -38.71 -12.46
C ARG A 2 24.31 -37.31 -13.11
N ASN A 3 23.91 -37.23 -14.39
CA ASN A 3 23.93 -35.96 -15.15
C ASN A 3 23.13 -34.90 -14.38
N PRO A 4 23.72 -33.78 -13.94
CA PRO A 4 23.03 -32.81 -13.10
C PRO A 4 21.86 -32.08 -13.80
N LEU A 5 21.75 -32.14 -15.11
CA LEU A 5 20.71 -31.57 -15.95
C LEU A 5 20.01 -32.66 -16.77
N ASP A 6 19.24 -33.51 -16.11
CA ASP A 6 18.29 -34.38 -16.81
C ASP A 6 17.09 -33.55 -17.29
N PHE A 7 17.14 -33.13 -18.56
CA PHE A 7 16.10 -32.31 -19.19
C PHE A 7 14.70 -32.92 -19.07
N ARG A 8 14.60 -34.25 -19.05
CA ARG A 8 13.32 -34.95 -18.89
C ARG A 8 12.69 -34.68 -17.51
N ARG A 9 13.48 -34.43 -16.51
CA ARG A 9 12.99 -34.08 -15.17
C ARG A 9 12.63 -32.60 -15.03
N LEU A 10 13.29 -31.73 -15.79
CA LEU A 10 13.02 -30.28 -15.80
C LEU A 10 11.80 -29.95 -16.65
N LEU A 11 11.55 -30.69 -17.71
CA LEU A 11 10.47 -30.42 -18.67
C LEU A 11 9.10 -30.22 -18.03
N PRO A 12 8.61 -31.06 -17.10
CA PRO A 12 7.30 -30.83 -16.45
C PRO A 12 7.22 -29.52 -15.65
N HIS A 13 8.32 -29.10 -15.06
CA HIS A 13 8.40 -27.85 -14.30
C HIS A 13 8.41 -26.64 -15.24
N LEU A 14 9.15 -26.71 -16.35
CA LEU A 14 9.13 -25.68 -17.39
C LEU A 14 7.75 -25.52 -18.02
N LEU A 15 7.07 -26.65 -18.30
CA LEU A 15 5.71 -26.63 -18.82
C LEU A 15 4.73 -26.00 -17.81
N ALA A 16 4.89 -26.28 -16.52
CA ALA A 16 4.07 -25.62 -15.49
C ALA A 16 4.30 -24.09 -15.47
N ILE A 17 5.55 -23.64 -15.55
CA ILE A 17 5.89 -22.20 -15.59
C ILE A 17 5.31 -21.54 -16.85
N ILE A 18 5.45 -22.18 -18.01
CA ILE A 18 4.86 -21.68 -19.28
C ILE A 18 3.34 -21.64 -19.16
N GLY A 19 2.72 -22.67 -18.58
CA GLY A 19 1.29 -22.70 -18.31
C GLY A 19 0.83 -21.57 -17.38
N PHE A 20 1.60 -21.22 -16.36
CA PHE A 20 1.33 -20.11 -15.46
C PHE A 20 1.39 -18.76 -16.18
N LEU A 21 2.40 -18.56 -17.03
CA LEU A 21 2.50 -17.33 -17.83
C LEU A 21 1.37 -17.22 -18.84
N ALA A 22 1.00 -18.33 -19.50
CA ALA A 22 -0.14 -18.37 -20.41
C ALA A 22 -1.44 -18.07 -19.67
N LEU A 23 -1.65 -18.63 -18.48
CA LEU A 23 -2.82 -18.36 -17.64
C LEU A 23 -2.91 -16.90 -17.22
N ALA A 24 -1.80 -16.31 -16.82
CA ALA A 24 -1.71 -14.89 -16.46
C ALA A 24 -2.05 -13.96 -17.65
N ILE A 25 -1.49 -14.26 -18.83
CA ILE A 25 -1.77 -13.52 -20.07
C ILE A 25 -3.24 -13.70 -20.50
N MET A 26 -3.79 -14.89 -20.36
CA MET A 26 -5.19 -15.16 -20.70
C MET A 26 -6.15 -14.37 -19.80
N TYR A 27 -5.87 -14.27 -18.51
CA TYR A 27 -6.65 -13.45 -17.59
C TYR A 27 -6.61 -11.96 -17.97
N MET A 28 -5.42 -11.47 -18.30
CA MET A 28 -5.14 -10.08 -18.68
C MET A 28 -5.19 -9.87 -20.22
N SER A 29 -6.01 -10.63 -20.92
CA SER A 29 -6.01 -10.68 -22.39
C SER A 29 -6.17 -9.35 -23.13
N PRO A 30 -6.84 -8.29 -22.61
CA PRO A 30 -6.89 -6.99 -23.28
C PRO A 30 -5.51 -6.37 -23.55
N VAL A 31 -4.48 -6.74 -22.75
CA VAL A 31 -3.10 -6.29 -22.98
C VAL A 31 -2.57 -6.74 -24.35
N LEU A 32 -3.00 -7.91 -24.85
CA LEU A 32 -2.63 -8.41 -26.18
C LEU A 32 -3.19 -7.52 -27.33
N LYS A 33 -4.26 -6.75 -27.06
CA LYS A 33 -4.85 -5.77 -27.96
C LYS A 33 -4.21 -4.38 -27.82
N GLY A 34 -3.12 -4.25 -27.08
CA GLY A 34 -2.45 -2.97 -26.82
C GLY A 34 -3.12 -2.09 -25.77
N GLN A 35 -4.14 -2.62 -25.06
CA GLN A 35 -4.77 -1.90 -23.96
C GLN A 35 -3.90 -1.94 -22.69
N GLN A 36 -4.08 -0.96 -21.83
CA GLN A 36 -3.42 -0.87 -20.52
C GLN A 36 -4.46 -0.96 -19.42
N LEU A 37 -4.10 -1.64 -18.33
CA LEU A 37 -4.89 -1.61 -17.11
C LEU A 37 -4.89 -0.20 -16.54
N ALA A 38 -6.05 0.40 -16.39
CA ALA A 38 -6.24 1.65 -15.64
C ALA A 38 -6.09 1.34 -14.15
N MET A 39 -5.13 2.00 -13.51
CA MET A 39 -4.82 1.79 -12.09
C MET A 39 -4.83 3.14 -11.40
N GLY A 40 -5.89 3.43 -10.64
CA GLY A 40 -6.14 4.74 -10.08
C GLY A 40 -4.96 5.32 -9.27
N ASP A 41 -4.34 4.52 -8.41
CA ASP A 41 -3.19 4.98 -7.63
C ASP A 41 -1.91 5.18 -8.47
N VAL A 42 -1.73 4.39 -9.54
CA VAL A 42 -0.60 4.60 -10.46
C VAL A 42 -0.77 5.88 -11.25
N ASP A 43 -1.98 6.16 -11.72
CA ASP A 43 -2.27 7.40 -12.46
C ASP A 43 -2.08 8.62 -11.56
N ARG A 44 -2.56 8.56 -10.31
CA ARG A 44 -2.31 9.57 -9.29
C ARG A 44 -0.81 9.76 -9.02
N PHE A 45 -0.09 8.66 -8.87
CA PHE A 45 1.35 8.69 -8.63
C PHE A 45 2.13 9.27 -9.80
N ILE A 46 1.71 9.00 -11.04
CA ILE A 46 2.27 9.59 -12.25
C ILE A 46 2.03 11.11 -12.28
N ALA A 47 0.85 11.57 -11.88
CA ALA A 47 0.53 13.00 -11.80
C ALA A 47 1.48 13.75 -10.83
N LEU A 48 1.79 13.14 -9.67
CA LEU A 48 2.71 13.71 -8.69
C LEU A 48 4.15 13.85 -9.17
N GLN A 49 4.54 13.14 -10.23
CA GLN A 49 5.91 13.09 -10.75
C GLN A 49 6.18 14.09 -11.89
N SER A 50 5.30 15.05 -12.13
CA SER A 50 5.44 15.98 -13.27
C SER A 50 6.80 16.69 -13.28
N GLU A 51 7.21 17.26 -12.17
CA GLU A 51 8.50 17.93 -12.04
C GLU A 51 9.68 16.94 -12.07
N ILE A 52 9.55 15.77 -11.43
CA ILE A 52 10.60 14.71 -11.46
C ILE A 52 10.87 14.27 -12.89
N ARG A 53 9.81 14.10 -13.70
CA ARG A 53 9.94 13.70 -15.12
C ARG A 53 10.57 14.78 -15.99
N LYS A 54 10.35 16.07 -15.64
CA LYS A 54 10.99 17.19 -16.33
C LYS A 54 12.53 17.13 -16.21
N TYR A 55 13.04 16.58 -15.11
CA TYR A 55 14.45 16.44 -14.82
C TYR A 55 14.91 14.96 -14.84
N ALA A 56 14.28 14.12 -15.70
CA ALA A 56 14.50 12.67 -15.72
C ALA A 56 15.95 12.21 -16.03
N SER A 57 16.82 13.11 -16.50
CA SER A 57 18.25 12.83 -16.74
C SER A 57 19.09 12.76 -15.46
N GLU A 58 18.56 13.24 -14.34
CA GLU A 58 19.26 13.27 -13.05
C GLU A 58 18.29 12.91 -11.91
N TYR A 59 18.86 12.46 -10.79
CA TYR A 59 18.08 12.27 -9.58
C TYR A 59 17.84 13.62 -8.90
N ILE A 60 16.58 14.01 -8.77
CA ILE A 60 16.16 15.17 -7.96
C ILE A 60 15.62 14.71 -6.62
N GLY A 61 16.25 15.13 -5.53
CA GLY A 61 15.86 14.74 -4.16
C GLY A 61 14.67 15.52 -3.61
N TRP A 62 14.23 16.58 -4.29
CA TRP A 62 13.15 17.47 -3.86
C TRP A 62 12.21 17.79 -5.01
N THR A 63 10.92 18.03 -4.72
CA THR A 63 9.91 18.48 -5.69
C THR A 63 8.95 19.49 -5.08
N ASN A 64 8.53 20.46 -5.86
CA ASN A 64 7.48 21.44 -5.54
C ASN A 64 6.13 21.09 -6.18
N SER A 65 6.01 19.93 -6.85
CA SER A 65 4.75 19.47 -7.46
C SER A 65 3.60 19.35 -6.45
N LEU A 66 3.90 19.16 -5.16
CA LEU A 66 2.87 18.94 -4.14
C LEU A 66 3.25 19.60 -2.81
N PHE A 67 2.23 20.04 -2.08
CA PHE A 67 2.30 20.61 -0.74
C PHE A 67 3.31 21.76 -0.55
N GLY A 68 3.58 22.51 -1.60
CA GLY A 68 4.55 23.59 -1.57
C GLY A 68 6.01 23.15 -1.52
N GLY A 69 6.27 21.85 -1.52
CA GLY A 69 7.59 21.25 -1.54
C GLY A 69 7.77 20.11 -0.55
N MET A 70 8.33 18.99 -1.01
CA MET A 70 8.71 17.85 -0.18
C MET A 70 9.80 17.00 -0.83
N PRO A 71 10.50 16.13 -0.06
CA PRO A 71 11.43 15.17 -0.64
C PRO A 71 10.76 14.18 -1.58
N THR A 72 11.47 13.76 -2.62
CA THR A 72 10.97 12.80 -3.63
C THR A 72 10.98 11.35 -3.19
N PHE A 73 11.48 11.02 -2.00
CA PHE A 73 11.72 9.65 -1.53
C PHE A 73 10.51 8.71 -1.63
N LEU A 74 9.29 9.25 -1.54
CA LEU A 74 8.04 8.50 -1.62
C LEU A 74 7.16 8.91 -2.81
N VAL A 75 7.63 9.85 -3.63
CA VAL A 75 6.89 10.38 -4.78
C VAL A 75 7.41 9.79 -6.09
N GLY A 76 8.64 9.32 -6.13
CA GLY A 76 9.23 8.70 -7.32
C GLY A 76 10.73 8.86 -7.44
N GLY A 77 11.26 8.15 -8.42
CA GLY A 77 12.68 8.07 -8.67
C GLY A 77 13.37 6.95 -7.90
N ASP A 78 14.13 6.14 -8.63
CA ASP A 78 15.01 5.15 -8.01
C ASP A 78 16.32 5.82 -7.63
N TYR A 79 16.61 5.83 -6.34
CA TYR A 79 17.82 6.42 -5.77
C TYR A 79 18.71 5.37 -5.09
N SER A 80 18.43 4.06 -5.26
CA SER A 80 19.27 2.97 -4.74
C SER A 80 20.27 2.47 -5.78
N ASN A 81 21.48 2.12 -5.34
CA ASN A 81 22.49 1.44 -6.15
C ASN A 81 22.61 -0.06 -5.82
N GLY A 82 21.66 -0.60 -5.06
CA GLY A 82 21.64 -1.98 -4.61
C GLY A 82 21.40 -2.98 -5.75
N ILE A 83 21.82 -4.23 -5.54
CA ILE A 83 21.60 -5.31 -6.50
C ILE A 83 20.12 -5.63 -6.68
N PHE A 84 19.29 -5.44 -5.62
CA PHE A 84 17.88 -5.80 -5.67
C PHE A 84 17.07 -4.92 -6.61
N ILE A 85 17.42 -3.64 -6.80
CA ILE A 85 16.81 -2.80 -7.84
C ILE A 85 17.08 -3.36 -9.24
N LYS A 86 18.30 -3.87 -9.49
CA LYS A 86 18.66 -4.46 -10.78
C LYS A 86 17.95 -5.78 -11.03
N ILE A 87 17.84 -6.64 -9.99
CA ILE A 87 17.10 -7.90 -10.07
C ILE A 87 15.60 -7.61 -10.29
N HIS A 88 15.04 -6.66 -9.55
CA HIS A 88 13.66 -6.25 -9.71
C HIS A 88 13.39 -5.67 -11.10
N GLY A 89 14.29 -4.79 -11.60
CA GLY A 89 14.23 -4.24 -12.95
C GLY A 89 14.32 -5.32 -14.03
N LEU A 90 15.13 -6.34 -13.85
CA LEU A 90 15.21 -7.49 -14.75
C LEU A 90 13.88 -8.28 -14.75
N ILE A 91 13.32 -8.55 -13.57
CA ILE A 91 12.00 -9.19 -13.43
C ILE A 91 10.95 -8.35 -14.15
N TYR A 92 10.92 -7.04 -13.90
CA TYR A 92 9.99 -6.11 -14.55
C TYR A 92 10.14 -6.10 -16.07
N THR A 93 11.36 -6.11 -16.59
CA THR A 93 11.65 -6.09 -18.03
C THR A 93 11.28 -7.41 -18.71
N LEU A 94 11.64 -8.55 -18.10
CA LEU A 94 11.30 -9.88 -18.62
C LEU A 94 9.80 -10.09 -18.69
N PHE A 95 9.10 -9.44 -17.82
CA PHE A 95 7.67 -9.56 -17.65
C PHE A 95 6.94 -8.23 -17.88
N ASN A 96 7.37 -7.41 -18.82
CA ASN A 96 6.90 -6.03 -19.09
C ASN A 96 5.39 -5.88 -19.37
N ILE A 97 4.62 -6.89 -19.07
CA ILE A 97 3.17 -6.89 -19.17
C ILE A 97 2.64 -6.91 -17.74
N LYS A 98 1.72 -6.02 -17.36
CA LYS A 98 1.07 -6.03 -16.04
C LYS A 98 0.39 -7.39 -15.72
N ALA A 99 0.16 -8.24 -16.72
CA ALA A 99 -0.20 -9.65 -16.58
C ALA A 99 0.78 -10.48 -15.72
N THR A 100 2.03 -10.04 -15.59
CA THR A 100 3.05 -10.81 -14.88
C THR A 100 2.95 -10.77 -13.38
N PHE A 101 2.20 -9.84 -12.80
CA PHE A 101 1.91 -9.89 -11.36
C PHE A 101 1.31 -11.25 -10.98
N ILE A 102 0.31 -11.71 -11.73
CA ILE A 102 -0.30 -13.04 -11.52
C ILE A 102 0.73 -14.15 -11.73
N GLY A 103 1.56 -14.04 -12.77
CA GLY A 103 2.65 -14.99 -13.03
C GLY A 103 3.66 -15.08 -11.90
N MET A 104 4.04 -13.95 -11.29
CA MET A 104 4.94 -13.93 -10.13
C MET A 104 4.35 -14.65 -8.92
N TYR A 105 3.06 -14.43 -8.62
CA TYR A 105 2.36 -15.15 -7.55
C TYR A 105 2.35 -16.65 -7.80
N LEU A 106 1.99 -17.07 -9.02
CA LEU A 106 1.94 -18.48 -9.41
C LEU A 106 3.31 -19.15 -9.28
N ILE A 107 4.35 -18.56 -9.88
CA ILE A 107 5.72 -19.12 -9.88
C ILE A 107 6.28 -19.14 -8.47
N GLY A 108 6.12 -18.06 -7.70
CA GLY A 108 6.62 -17.98 -6.32
C GLY A 108 6.02 -19.04 -5.42
N ALA A 109 4.69 -19.17 -5.41
CA ALA A 109 3.98 -20.18 -4.62
C ALA A 109 4.29 -21.62 -5.08
N TYR A 110 4.38 -21.85 -6.39
CA TYR A 110 4.80 -23.13 -6.95
C TYR A 110 6.18 -23.56 -6.44
N LEU A 111 7.17 -22.70 -6.53
CA LEU A 111 8.54 -22.98 -6.07
C LEU A 111 8.59 -23.24 -4.56
N MET A 112 7.85 -22.49 -3.77
CA MET A 112 7.72 -22.70 -2.34
C MET A 112 7.13 -24.09 -2.03
N LEU A 113 6.04 -24.48 -2.69
CA LEU A 113 5.39 -25.77 -2.46
C LEU A 113 6.27 -26.95 -2.93
N ARG A 114 7.09 -26.74 -3.97
CA ARG A 114 8.16 -27.71 -4.31
C ARG A 114 9.21 -27.84 -3.19
N GLY A 115 9.48 -26.74 -2.47
CA GLY A 115 10.31 -26.77 -1.26
C GLY A 115 9.71 -27.63 -0.13
N PHE A 116 8.39 -27.64 0.02
CA PHE A 116 7.65 -28.56 0.89
C PHE A 116 7.58 -30.01 0.36
N ARG A 117 8.23 -30.31 -0.77
CA ARG A 117 8.19 -31.60 -1.46
C ARG A 117 6.78 -32.05 -1.89
N CYS A 118 5.88 -31.10 -2.14
CA CYS A 118 4.64 -31.39 -2.83
C CYS A 118 4.93 -31.92 -4.24
N ASP A 119 4.11 -32.82 -4.75
CA ASP A 119 4.17 -33.24 -6.15
C ASP A 119 3.83 -32.10 -7.11
N LEU A 120 3.99 -32.33 -8.42
CA LEU A 120 3.76 -31.30 -9.45
C LEU A 120 2.36 -30.70 -9.34
N TRP A 121 1.33 -31.56 -9.35
CA TRP A 121 -0.06 -31.11 -9.46
C TRP A 121 -0.58 -30.47 -8.17
N THR A 122 -0.19 -31.00 -7.01
CA THR A 122 -0.46 -30.34 -5.72
C THR A 122 0.20 -28.97 -5.65
N SER A 123 1.41 -28.84 -6.21
CA SER A 123 2.08 -27.52 -6.27
C SER A 123 1.38 -26.56 -7.23
N VAL A 124 0.81 -27.04 -8.34
CA VAL A 124 0.00 -26.24 -9.27
C VAL A 124 -1.31 -25.80 -8.60
N LEU A 125 -2.01 -26.71 -7.93
CA LEU A 125 -3.24 -26.40 -7.17
C LEU A 125 -3.00 -25.28 -6.15
N GLY A 126 -1.98 -25.44 -5.32
CA GLY A 126 -1.67 -24.43 -4.29
C GLY A 126 -1.17 -23.10 -4.89
N ALA A 127 -0.44 -23.13 -6.01
CA ALA A 127 -0.03 -21.93 -6.73
C ALA A 127 -1.23 -21.16 -7.25
N ILE A 128 -2.22 -21.84 -7.85
CA ILE A 128 -3.48 -21.24 -8.31
C ILE A 128 -4.24 -20.65 -7.11
N GLY A 129 -4.41 -21.42 -6.04
CA GLY A 129 -5.09 -20.93 -4.84
C GLY A 129 -4.44 -19.70 -4.23
N TYR A 130 -3.10 -19.61 -4.25
CA TYR A 130 -2.39 -18.43 -3.77
C TYR A 130 -2.51 -17.23 -4.70
N ALA A 131 -2.30 -17.45 -5.99
CA ALA A 131 -2.26 -16.37 -6.97
C ALA A 131 -3.64 -15.75 -7.21
N PHE A 132 -4.68 -16.58 -7.26
CA PHE A 132 -6.05 -16.16 -7.56
C PHE A 132 -6.87 -15.76 -6.32
N PHE A 133 -6.25 -15.59 -5.17
CA PHE A 133 -6.85 -14.94 -4.03
C PHE A 133 -7.36 -13.53 -4.39
N THR A 134 -8.64 -13.23 -4.08
CA THR A 134 -9.26 -12.00 -4.61
C THR A 134 -8.56 -10.71 -4.20
N TYR A 135 -8.01 -10.65 -2.99
CA TYR A 135 -7.25 -9.51 -2.54
C TYR A 135 -6.07 -9.16 -3.47
N ASN A 136 -5.43 -10.17 -4.08
CA ASN A 136 -4.36 -9.93 -5.05
C ASN A 136 -4.85 -9.15 -6.28
N PHE A 137 -6.07 -9.43 -6.74
CA PHE A 137 -6.69 -8.75 -7.88
C PHE A 137 -7.14 -7.34 -7.52
N GLN A 138 -7.73 -7.16 -6.35
CA GLN A 138 -8.13 -5.85 -5.85
C GLN A 138 -6.93 -4.91 -5.71
N ILE A 139 -5.78 -5.37 -5.18
CA ILE A 139 -4.58 -4.53 -5.09
C ILE A 139 -3.88 -4.29 -6.42
N ILE A 140 -4.08 -5.16 -7.42
CA ILE A 140 -3.59 -4.96 -8.80
C ILE A 140 -4.46 -3.91 -9.49
N GLU A 141 -5.79 -4.01 -9.40
CA GLU A 141 -6.75 -3.06 -9.95
C GLU A 141 -6.52 -1.65 -9.35
N ALA A 142 -6.50 -1.55 -8.03
CA ALA A 142 -6.25 -0.29 -7.32
C ALA A 142 -4.88 0.33 -7.63
N GLY A 143 -3.93 -0.42 -8.20
CA GLY A 143 -2.59 0.07 -8.51
C GLY A 143 -1.60 0.06 -7.34
N HIS A 144 -1.87 -0.71 -6.29
CA HIS A 144 -0.99 -0.84 -5.12
C HIS A 144 0.27 -1.67 -5.43
N THR A 145 1.05 -1.29 -6.43
CA THR A 145 2.16 -2.07 -7.00
C THR A 145 3.21 -2.49 -5.96
N ALA A 146 3.57 -1.61 -5.03
CA ALA A 146 4.49 -1.93 -3.94
C ALA A 146 4.01 -3.12 -3.09
N LYS A 147 2.71 -3.17 -2.80
CA LYS A 147 2.07 -4.26 -2.06
C LYS A 147 2.03 -5.54 -2.89
N VAL A 148 1.70 -5.43 -4.18
CA VAL A 148 1.71 -6.57 -5.14
C VAL A 148 3.07 -7.27 -5.13
N TYR A 149 4.16 -6.52 -5.27
CA TYR A 149 5.51 -7.09 -5.26
C TYR A 149 5.87 -7.68 -3.89
N ALA A 150 5.56 -6.99 -2.79
CA ALA A 150 5.86 -7.48 -1.46
C ALA A 150 5.17 -8.83 -1.16
N VAL A 151 3.91 -8.99 -1.57
CA VAL A 151 3.17 -10.26 -1.46
C VAL A 151 3.76 -11.32 -2.41
N ALA A 152 4.17 -10.96 -3.63
CA ALA A 152 4.77 -11.89 -4.59
C ALA A 152 6.10 -12.49 -4.11
N TYR A 153 6.89 -11.75 -3.33
CA TYR A 153 8.18 -12.21 -2.80
C TYR A 153 8.07 -13.02 -1.48
N LEU A 154 6.93 -13.01 -0.80
CA LEU A 154 6.72 -13.79 0.43
C LEU A 154 6.97 -15.30 0.26
N PRO A 155 6.48 -15.98 -0.80
CA PRO A 155 6.78 -17.41 -0.99
C PRO A 155 8.27 -17.72 -1.13
N LEU A 156 9.06 -16.81 -1.66
CA LEU A 156 10.51 -16.99 -1.79
C LEU A 156 11.20 -16.96 -0.41
N MET A 157 10.79 -16.03 0.47
CA MET A 157 11.28 -16.01 1.86
C MET A 157 10.91 -17.29 2.60
N ALA A 158 9.66 -17.74 2.45
CA ALA A 158 9.18 -18.98 3.06
C ALA A 158 9.96 -20.20 2.55
N ALA A 159 10.24 -20.27 1.25
CA ALA A 159 11.09 -21.31 0.67
C ALA A 159 12.49 -21.31 1.32
N GLY A 160 13.07 -20.12 1.55
CA GLY A 160 14.35 -19.96 2.24
C GLY A 160 14.33 -20.58 3.63
N VAL A 161 13.32 -20.28 4.44
CA VAL A 161 13.16 -20.87 5.78
C VAL A 161 13.01 -22.39 5.68
N ILE A 162 12.16 -22.90 4.79
CA ILE A 162 11.90 -24.33 4.61
C ILE A 162 13.16 -25.09 4.20
N PHE A 163 13.89 -24.60 3.20
CA PHE A 163 15.14 -25.22 2.78
C PHE A 163 16.19 -25.18 3.88
N GLY A 164 16.30 -24.08 4.61
CA GLY A 164 17.24 -23.93 5.72
C GLY A 164 17.07 -24.98 6.80
N PHE A 165 15.83 -25.25 7.20
CA PHE A 165 15.52 -26.29 8.19
C PHE A 165 15.48 -27.72 7.62
N ASN A 166 15.50 -27.89 6.28
CA ASN A 166 15.52 -29.18 5.60
C ASN A 166 16.92 -29.58 5.11
N GLN A 167 17.93 -29.37 5.94
CA GLN A 167 19.33 -29.77 5.69
C GLN A 167 20.01 -29.09 4.49
N ARG A 168 19.52 -27.92 4.07
CA ARG A 168 20.14 -27.06 3.06
C ARG A 168 20.34 -25.64 3.58
N PRO A 169 21.14 -25.49 4.66
CA PRO A 169 21.22 -24.21 5.38
C PRO A 169 21.74 -23.06 4.53
N TRP A 170 22.71 -23.30 3.65
CA TRP A 170 23.27 -22.28 2.78
C TRP A 170 22.28 -21.82 1.71
N LEU A 171 21.66 -22.75 1.01
CA LEU A 171 20.62 -22.40 0.04
C LEU A 171 19.44 -21.68 0.72
N GLY A 172 19.04 -22.15 1.90
CA GLY A 172 17.98 -21.53 2.68
C GLY A 172 18.30 -20.06 3.02
N ALA A 173 19.51 -19.78 3.49
CA ALA A 173 19.94 -18.42 3.81
C ALA A 173 19.98 -17.51 2.57
N VAL A 174 20.46 -18.02 1.43
CA VAL A 174 20.47 -17.28 0.15
C VAL A 174 19.05 -16.94 -0.29
N LEU A 175 18.12 -17.90 -0.31
CA LEU A 175 16.74 -17.67 -0.74
C LEU A 175 16.00 -16.72 0.21
N LEU A 176 16.21 -16.87 1.53
CA LEU A 176 15.62 -15.98 2.53
C LEU A 176 16.09 -14.54 2.32
N SER A 177 17.40 -14.33 2.14
CA SER A 177 17.96 -12.99 1.94
C SER A 177 17.55 -12.38 0.59
N LEU A 178 17.45 -13.19 -0.47
CA LEU A 178 16.97 -12.76 -1.77
C LEU A 178 15.52 -12.27 -1.68
N GLY A 179 14.64 -13.09 -1.06
CA GLY A 179 13.23 -12.72 -0.85
C GLY A 179 13.09 -11.48 0.02
N LEU A 180 13.85 -11.39 1.12
CA LEU A 180 13.86 -10.22 2.02
C LEU A 180 14.33 -8.96 1.30
N GLY A 181 15.45 -9.02 0.59
CA GLY A 181 16.00 -7.87 -0.11
C GLY A 181 15.06 -7.34 -1.20
N LEU A 182 14.42 -8.23 -1.97
CA LEU A 182 13.42 -7.87 -2.97
C LEU A 182 12.15 -7.30 -2.31
N GLN A 183 11.70 -7.87 -1.18
CA GLN A 183 10.52 -7.39 -0.47
C GLN A 183 10.75 -5.98 0.12
N ILE A 184 11.93 -5.72 0.67
CA ILE A 184 12.31 -4.37 1.14
C ILE A 184 12.39 -3.40 -0.05
N HIS A 185 12.99 -3.85 -1.18
CA HIS A 185 13.03 -3.05 -2.39
C HIS A 185 11.64 -2.68 -2.90
N ALA A 186 10.66 -3.58 -2.79
CA ALA A 186 9.26 -3.30 -3.12
C ALA A 186 8.63 -2.13 -2.32
N ASN A 187 9.30 -1.71 -1.24
CA ASN A 187 8.94 -0.55 -0.44
C ASN A 187 7.56 -0.63 0.23
N HIS A 188 7.19 -1.81 0.72
CA HIS A 188 6.00 -2.00 1.53
C HIS A 188 6.36 -2.61 2.91
N PRO A 189 6.91 -1.81 3.84
CA PRO A 189 7.45 -2.30 5.13
C PRO A 189 6.43 -3.07 5.97
N GLN A 190 5.14 -2.74 5.89
CA GLN A 190 4.08 -3.40 6.64
C GLN A 190 3.93 -4.87 6.24
N ILE A 191 3.93 -5.21 4.94
CA ILE A 191 3.89 -6.60 4.48
C ILE A 191 5.16 -7.34 4.90
N THR A 192 6.32 -6.70 4.83
CA THR A 192 7.59 -7.29 5.29
C THR A 192 7.54 -7.60 6.79
N TYR A 193 7.01 -6.68 7.59
CA TYR A 193 6.84 -6.86 9.03
C TYR A 193 5.91 -8.04 9.35
N TYR A 194 4.76 -8.13 8.67
CA TYR A 194 3.83 -9.24 8.83
C TYR A 194 4.41 -10.57 8.34
N SER A 195 5.17 -10.55 7.25
CA SER A 195 5.89 -11.72 6.75
C SER A 195 6.89 -12.25 7.78
N ALA A 196 7.62 -11.35 8.44
CA ALA A 196 8.56 -11.71 9.50
C ALA A 196 7.86 -12.38 10.70
N ILE A 197 6.66 -11.94 11.07
CA ILE A 197 5.86 -12.58 12.13
C ILE A 197 5.53 -14.03 11.77
N VAL A 198 4.94 -14.25 10.59
CA VAL A 198 4.53 -15.61 10.14
C VAL A 198 5.73 -16.55 10.03
N LEU A 199 6.80 -16.09 9.40
CA LEU A 199 8.01 -16.89 9.23
C LEU A 199 8.77 -17.06 10.55
N GLY A 200 8.69 -16.09 11.45
CA GLY A 200 9.22 -16.16 12.81
C GLY A 200 8.53 -17.26 13.63
N ILE A 201 7.19 -17.35 13.57
CA ILE A 201 6.45 -18.44 14.22
C ILE A 201 6.92 -19.79 13.68
N LEU A 202 7.00 -19.96 12.35
CA LEU A 202 7.53 -21.20 11.75
C LEU A 202 8.95 -21.49 12.22
N ALA A 203 9.84 -20.49 12.22
CA ALA A 203 11.23 -20.64 12.64
C ALA A 203 11.37 -21.08 14.11
N ILE A 204 10.53 -20.56 15.01
CA ILE A 204 10.52 -20.97 16.43
C ILE A 204 10.17 -22.46 16.55
N PHE A 205 9.09 -22.93 15.90
CA PHE A 205 8.70 -24.34 15.95
C PHE A 205 9.76 -25.26 15.33
N GLU A 206 10.33 -24.88 14.19
CA GLU A 206 11.39 -25.62 13.54
C GLU A 206 12.68 -25.66 14.36
N THR A 207 13.01 -24.58 15.07
CA THR A 207 14.15 -24.50 15.98
C THR A 207 13.98 -25.50 17.14
N ILE A 208 12.81 -25.46 17.80
CA ILE A 208 12.50 -26.38 18.89
C ILE A 208 12.61 -27.84 18.40
N ARG A 209 12.09 -28.13 17.21
CA ARG A 209 12.16 -29.46 16.60
C ARG A 209 13.60 -29.87 16.27
N ALA A 210 14.39 -28.97 15.70
CA ALA A 210 15.79 -29.23 15.35
C ALA A 210 16.64 -29.54 16.59
N ILE A 211 16.42 -28.81 17.69
CA ILE A 211 17.09 -29.05 18.98
C ILE A 211 16.71 -30.45 19.50
N LYS A 212 15.40 -30.77 19.53
CA LYS A 212 14.91 -32.10 20.00
C LYS A 212 15.46 -33.24 19.16
N ASN A 213 15.71 -33.04 17.87
CA ASN A 213 16.25 -34.07 16.97
C ASN A 213 17.78 -34.08 16.85
N GLY A 214 18.50 -33.30 17.70
CA GLY A 214 19.97 -33.26 17.68
C GLY A 214 20.56 -32.54 16.42
N ALA A 215 19.76 -31.84 15.64
CA ALA A 215 20.21 -31.16 14.40
C ALA A 215 20.82 -29.78 14.67
N VAL A 216 21.43 -29.59 15.85
CA VAL A 216 21.95 -28.26 16.29
C VAL A 216 22.99 -27.71 15.35
N LYS A 217 23.90 -28.54 14.83
CA LYS A 217 24.94 -28.08 13.87
C LYS A 217 24.34 -27.44 12.60
N SER A 218 23.35 -28.08 11.99
CA SER A 218 22.68 -27.53 10.79
C SER A 218 21.92 -26.24 11.12
N LEU A 219 21.31 -26.20 12.30
CA LEU A 219 20.60 -25.04 12.83
C LEU A 219 21.53 -23.84 13.00
N THR A 220 22.70 -24.05 13.65
CA THR A 220 23.70 -22.99 13.86
C THR A 220 24.22 -22.45 12.51
N VAL A 221 24.49 -23.35 11.54
CA VAL A 221 24.92 -22.93 10.21
C VAL A 221 23.82 -22.11 9.52
N PHE A 222 22.56 -22.56 9.59
CA PHE A 222 21.44 -21.82 8.97
C PHE A 222 21.26 -20.44 9.58
N PHE A 223 21.23 -20.31 10.91
CA PHE A 223 21.05 -19.01 11.55
C PHE A 223 22.25 -18.09 11.32
N GLY A 224 23.49 -18.62 11.44
CA GLY A 224 24.69 -17.84 11.17
C GLY A 224 24.74 -17.33 9.72
N ALA A 225 24.49 -18.22 8.76
CA ALA A 225 24.40 -17.83 7.35
C ALA A 225 23.26 -16.84 7.11
N SER A 226 22.06 -17.10 7.64
CA SER A 226 20.91 -16.20 7.51
C SER A 226 21.17 -14.83 8.12
N ALA A 227 21.84 -14.75 9.27
CA ALA A 227 22.21 -13.47 9.87
C ALA A 227 23.12 -12.66 8.95
N ILE A 228 24.16 -13.28 8.35
CA ILE A 228 25.08 -12.60 7.43
C ILE A 228 24.36 -12.19 6.15
N PHE A 229 23.65 -13.11 5.50
CA PHE A 229 22.99 -12.85 4.24
C PHE A 229 21.84 -11.85 4.37
N CYS A 230 21.03 -11.93 5.43
CA CYS A 230 19.96 -10.96 5.67
C CYS A 230 20.51 -9.59 6.07
N ALA A 231 21.59 -9.53 6.88
CA ALA A 231 22.26 -8.25 7.17
C ALA A 231 22.79 -7.58 5.89
N LEU A 232 23.39 -8.35 4.97
CA LEU A 232 23.79 -7.83 3.67
C LEU A 232 22.58 -7.42 2.82
N ALA A 233 21.48 -8.19 2.83
CA ALA A 233 20.26 -7.82 2.11
C ALA A 233 19.64 -6.50 2.66
N LEU A 234 19.71 -6.27 3.97
CA LEU A 234 19.36 -4.97 4.56
C LEU A 234 20.35 -3.89 4.12
N ALA A 235 21.64 -4.16 4.18
CA ALA A 235 22.69 -3.23 3.80
C ALA A 235 22.64 -2.83 2.31
N THR A 236 22.20 -3.72 1.41
CA THR A 236 21.97 -3.39 -0.01
C THR A 236 20.75 -2.52 -0.26
N ASN A 237 19.97 -2.23 0.74
CA ASN A 237 18.81 -1.33 0.71
C ASN A 237 18.97 -0.15 1.70
N THR A 238 20.21 0.15 2.12
CA THR A 238 20.47 1.18 3.13
C THR A 238 19.97 2.56 2.71
N SER A 239 20.22 2.95 1.45
CA SER A 239 19.72 4.23 0.94
C SER A 239 18.21 4.38 1.14
N ARG A 240 17.45 3.32 0.89
CA ARG A 240 15.99 3.29 1.04
C ARG A 240 15.57 3.24 2.51
N LEU A 241 16.12 2.32 3.29
CA LEU A 241 15.75 2.11 4.68
C LEU A 241 16.12 3.31 5.56
N TRP A 242 17.34 3.82 5.40
CA TRP A 242 17.81 4.97 6.16
C TRP A 242 17.01 6.23 5.83
N THR A 243 16.81 6.48 4.53
CA THR A 243 16.02 7.63 4.08
C THR A 243 14.57 7.56 4.57
N LEU A 244 13.91 6.38 4.47
CA LEU A 244 12.55 6.21 4.97
C LEU A 244 12.45 6.40 6.49
N TYR A 245 13.38 5.83 7.24
CA TYR A 245 13.41 5.98 8.69
C TYR A 245 13.56 7.44 9.09
N ASP A 246 14.52 8.13 8.47
CA ASP A 246 14.83 9.50 8.80
C ASP A 246 13.72 10.47 8.35
N HIS A 247 13.23 10.30 7.13
CA HIS A 247 12.10 11.07 6.61
C HIS A 247 10.80 10.83 7.41
N SER A 248 10.57 9.62 7.93
CA SER A 248 9.36 9.32 8.70
C SER A 248 9.17 10.20 9.93
N LYS A 249 10.25 10.72 10.50
CA LYS A 249 10.23 11.63 11.65
C LYS A 249 9.61 12.99 11.32
N GLU A 250 9.74 13.43 10.08
CA GLU A 250 9.24 14.71 9.58
C GLU A 250 7.81 14.62 9.01
N THR A 251 7.26 13.41 8.90
CA THR A 251 5.93 13.17 8.34
C THR A 251 4.86 13.04 9.42
N ILE A 252 3.61 12.91 9.00
CA ILE A 252 2.47 12.59 9.89
C ILE A 252 2.70 11.33 10.75
N ARG A 253 3.72 10.53 10.45
CA ARG A 253 4.14 9.35 11.22
C ARG A 253 5.14 9.66 12.33
N GLY A 254 5.68 10.88 12.34
CA GLY A 254 6.65 11.37 13.32
C GLY A 254 6.02 12.05 14.56
N GLY A 255 4.76 12.45 14.45
CA GLY A 255 4.05 13.24 15.46
C GLY A 255 4.07 14.73 15.14
N SER A 256 3.19 15.52 15.78
CA SER A 256 3.11 16.97 15.66
C SER A 256 3.90 17.66 16.77
N GLU A 257 4.43 18.85 16.48
CA GLU A 257 4.99 19.76 17.49
C GLU A 257 3.88 20.56 18.20
N LEU A 258 2.64 20.54 17.66
CA LEU A 258 1.50 21.25 18.21
C LEU A 258 0.79 20.47 19.30
N THR A 259 0.24 21.21 20.25
CA THR A 259 -0.70 20.65 21.22
C THR A 259 -2.03 20.29 20.53
N PRO A 260 -2.65 19.12 20.83
CA PRO A 260 -3.95 18.75 20.28
C PRO A 260 -5.03 19.82 20.54
N ALA A 261 -5.91 20.07 19.59
CA ALA A 261 -7.00 21.02 19.76
C ALA A 261 -7.98 20.59 20.86
N LYS A 262 -8.47 21.54 21.66
CA LYS A 262 -9.55 21.28 22.63
C LYS A 262 -10.81 20.85 21.84
N GLY A 263 -11.25 19.59 21.99
CA GLY A 263 -12.43 19.04 21.32
C GLY A 263 -12.14 17.93 20.32
N GLU A 264 -10.90 17.73 19.88
CA GLU A 264 -10.48 16.46 19.31
C GLU A 264 -10.49 15.44 20.44
N GLY A 265 -11.51 14.56 20.42
CA GLY A 265 -11.90 13.74 21.56
C GLY A 265 -10.79 13.02 22.26
N ALA A 266 -11.04 12.54 23.46
CA ALA A 266 -10.12 11.85 24.39
C ALA A 266 -9.34 10.65 23.81
N ASN A 267 -9.49 10.37 22.51
CA ASN A 267 -8.70 9.44 21.69
C ASN A 267 -7.41 10.04 21.11
N ALA A 268 -7.19 11.35 21.27
CA ALA A 268 -5.85 11.94 21.15
C ALA A 268 -5.00 11.55 22.38
N GLY A 269 -5.08 10.27 22.75
CA GLY A 269 -4.40 9.69 23.89
C GLY A 269 -2.90 9.74 23.69
N ASN A 270 -2.24 10.40 24.61
CA ASN A 270 -0.80 10.56 24.81
C ASN A 270 -0.06 11.22 23.63
N ASN A 271 0.22 12.51 23.80
CA ASN A 271 1.20 13.27 23.00
C ASN A 271 2.61 12.68 22.95
N ASP A 272 2.89 11.59 23.67
CA ASP A 272 4.13 10.82 23.60
C ASP A 272 4.13 9.75 22.52
N SER A 273 3.01 9.46 21.84
CA SER A 273 2.98 8.46 20.80
C SER A 273 3.58 9.02 19.50
N LYS A 274 4.85 8.76 19.27
CA LYS A 274 5.57 8.96 17.99
C LYS A 274 5.01 8.00 16.93
N GLY A 275 3.72 8.13 16.53
CA GLY A 275 3.03 7.21 15.61
C GLY A 275 1.72 7.77 15.07
N LEU A 276 0.95 6.93 14.39
CA LEU A 276 -0.40 7.23 13.92
C LEU A 276 -1.38 7.25 15.11
N THR A 277 -2.54 7.90 14.94
CA THR A 277 -3.65 7.73 15.88
C THR A 277 -4.29 6.34 15.71
N LYS A 278 -4.90 5.80 16.78
CA LYS A 278 -5.56 4.49 16.73
C LYS A 278 -6.71 4.49 15.73
N ASP A 279 -7.52 5.55 15.70
CA ASP A 279 -8.66 5.66 14.78
C ASP A 279 -8.19 5.59 13.32
N TYR A 280 -7.13 6.31 12.97
CA TYR A 280 -6.58 6.26 11.61
C TYR A 280 -5.89 4.93 11.28
N ALA A 281 -5.17 4.35 12.23
CA ALA A 281 -4.49 3.07 12.03
C ALA A 281 -5.47 1.92 11.80
N PHE A 282 -6.60 1.93 12.54
CA PHE A 282 -7.60 0.87 12.55
C PHE A 282 -8.88 1.19 11.77
N ALA A 283 -8.93 2.28 11.00
CA ALA A 283 -10.09 2.65 10.19
C ALA A 283 -10.54 1.55 9.21
N TRP A 284 -9.61 0.71 8.74
CA TRP A 284 -9.89 -0.47 7.91
C TRP A 284 -9.69 -1.75 8.71
N SER A 285 -10.44 -1.90 9.79
CA SER A 285 -10.49 -3.11 10.60
C SER A 285 -11.53 -4.07 10.02
N TYR A 286 -11.12 -5.32 9.86
CA TYR A 286 -12.00 -6.36 9.33
C TYR A 286 -13.01 -6.82 10.38
N GLY A 287 -14.26 -7.00 10.02
CA GLY A 287 -15.28 -7.52 10.91
C GLY A 287 -15.02 -8.98 11.31
N LYS A 288 -15.34 -9.36 12.54
CA LYS A 288 -15.17 -10.76 12.96
C LYS A 288 -16.02 -11.70 12.12
N LEU A 289 -17.29 -11.38 11.93
CA LEU A 289 -18.21 -12.16 11.06
C LEU A 289 -17.83 -12.00 9.59
N GLU A 290 -17.36 -10.83 9.20
CA GLU A 290 -16.86 -10.56 7.86
C GLU A 290 -15.75 -11.55 7.44
N SER A 291 -15.06 -12.20 8.39
CA SER A 291 -14.12 -13.29 8.11
C SER A 291 -14.71 -14.46 7.32
N LEU A 292 -16.03 -14.61 7.30
CA LEU A 292 -16.72 -15.59 6.44
C LEU A 292 -16.68 -15.24 4.97
N THR A 293 -16.29 -14.03 4.60
CA THR A 293 -15.98 -13.64 3.22
C THR A 293 -14.84 -14.47 2.64
N LEU A 294 -13.92 -14.98 3.47
CA LEU A 294 -12.90 -15.93 3.02
C LEU A 294 -13.50 -17.19 2.38
N LEU A 295 -14.73 -17.58 2.80
CA LEU A 295 -15.47 -18.76 2.32
C LEU A 295 -16.57 -18.41 1.32
N ILE A 296 -17.30 -17.32 1.51
CA ILE A 296 -18.43 -16.87 0.68
C ILE A 296 -18.11 -15.47 0.15
N PRO A 297 -17.93 -15.27 -1.17
CA PRO A 297 -17.39 -14.01 -1.72
C PRO A 297 -18.09 -12.75 -1.23
N ASP A 298 -19.39 -12.63 -1.40
CA ASP A 298 -20.17 -11.47 -1.02
C ASP A 298 -20.88 -11.67 0.32
N PHE A 299 -20.22 -12.35 1.27
CA PHE A 299 -20.78 -12.51 2.62
C PHE A 299 -21.19 -11.18 3.23
N SER A 300 -20.38 -10.15 3.07
CA SER A 300 -20.64 -8.80 3.58
C SER A 300 -21.14 -7.83 2.49
N GLY A 301 -21.65 -8.33 1.37
CA GLY A 301 -22.30 -7.52 0.33
C GLY A 301 -21.37 -6.97 -0.76
N GLY A 302 -20.20 -7.56 -0.98
CA GLY A 302 -19.32 -7.18 -2.09
C GLY A 302 -18.57 -5.86 -1.87
N SER A 303 -18.60 -4.97 -2.84
CA SER A 303 -17.99 -3.63 -2.78
C SER A 303 -18.90 -2.60 -2.09
N SER A 304 -18.34 -1.44 -1.76
CA SER A 304 -19.11 -0.35 -1.14
C SER A 304 -20.13 0.31 -2.07
N GLY A 305 -20.11 -0.01 -3.36
CA GLY A 305 -21.04 0.44 -4.41
C GLY A 305 -20.69 -0.20 -5.74
N GLY A 306 -21.58 -0.09 -6.73
CA GLY A 306 -21.32 -0.62 -8.08
C GLY A 306 -21.77 -2.06 -8.31
N GLU A 307 -22.58 -2.65 -7.41
CA GLU A 307 -22.97 -4.05 -7.47
C GLU A 307 -24.40 -4.29 -8.01
N LEU A 308 -25.30 -3.32 -7.83
CA LEU A 308 -26.72 -3.49 -8.16
C LEU A 308 -27.01 -3.10 -9.62
N ASP A 309 -27.84 -3.90 -10.26
CA ASP A 309 -28.33 -3.70 -11.63
C ASP A 309 -29.83 -3.41 -11.67
N THR A 310 -30.41 -3.35 -12.87
CA THR A 310 -31.84 -3.10 -13.10
C THR A 310 -32.75 -4.26 -12.66
N LYS A 311 -32.19 -5.37 -12.18
CA LYS A 311 -32.99 -6.52 -11.65
C LYS A 311 -33.14 -6.43 -10.15
N SER A 312 -32.40 -5.55 -9.46
CA SER A 312 -32.41 -5.41 -8.02
C SER A 312 -33.76 -4.92 -7.49
N GLU A 313 -34.08 -5.26 -6.25
CA GLU A 313 -35.29 -4.78 -5.58
C GLU A 313 -35.21 -3.28 -5.29
N SER A 314 -33.99 -2.78 -5.05
CA SER A 314 -33.73 -1.35 -4.93
C SER A 314 -34.09 -0.58 -6.19
N TYR A 315 -33.69 -1.06 -7.40
CA TYR A 315 -34.07 -0.44 -8.67
C TYR A 315 -35.59 -0.42 -8.86
N LYS A 316 -36.26 -1.57 -8.62
CA LYS A 316 -37.73 -1.69 -8.74
C LYS A 316 -38.44 -0.76 -7.77
N THR A 317 -37.90 -0.53 -6.59
CA THR A 317 -38.48 0.38 -5.61
C THR A 317 -38.31 1.83 -6.05
N LEU A 318 -37.16 2.24 -6.58
CA LEU A 318 -36.94 3.58 -7.13
C LEU A 318 -37.91 3.90 -8.28
N THR A 319 -38.08 2.99 -9.22
CA THR A 319 -39.02 3.16 -10.34
C THR A 319 -40.48 3.22 -9.87
N ARG A 320 -40.87 2.47 -8.82
CA ARG A 320 -42.17 2.54 -8.19
C ARG A 320 -42.47 3.93 -7.58
N TYR A 321 -41.45 4.61 -7.07
CA TYR A 321 -41.55 5.97 -6.56
C TYR A 321 -41.44 7.05 -7.66
N GLY A 322 -41.42 6.64 -8.96
CA GLY A 322 -41.44 7.56 -10.09
C GLY A 322 -40.09 8.11 -10.52
N VAL A 323 -39.00 7.52 -10.08
CA VAL A 323 -37.67 7.82 -10.61
C VAL A 323 -37.59 7.19 -12.00
N ASP A 324 -37.18 7.95 -13.01
CA ASP A 324 -37.00 7.44 -14.36
C ASP A 324 -35.94 6.35 -14.43
N ASP A 325 -36.02 5.48 -15.43
CA ASP A 325 -35.22 4.26 -15.54
C ASP A 325 -33.71 4.51 -15.52
N GLN A 326 -33.25 5.58 -16.15
CA GLN A 326 -31.81 5.91 -16.23
C GLN A 326 -31.30 6.37 -14.86
N ASN A 327 -31.99 7.29 -14.22
CA ASN A 327 -31.61 7.78 -12.89
C ASN A 327 -31.79 6.68 -11.83
N ALA A 328 -32.83 5.86 -11.92
CA ALA A 328 -33.04 4.71 -11.03
C ALA A 328 -31.91 3.68 -11.13
N ALA A 329 -31.46 3.36 -12.35
CA ALA A 329 -30.34 2.45 -12.56
C ALA A 329 -29.01 3.04 -12.00
N GLN A 330 -28.76 4.30 -12.26
CA GLN A 330 -27.58 4.98 -11.75
C GLN A 330 -27.59 5.08 -10.21
N PHE A 331 -28.74 5.38 -9.63
CA PHE A 331 -28.89 5.46 -8.18
C PHE A 331 -28.73 4.09 -7.53
N ALA A 332 -29.41 3.05 -8.08
CA ALA A 332 -29.28 1.69 -7.59
C ALA A 332 -27.82 1.21 -7.63
N TYR A 333 -27.11 1.47 -8.73
CA TYR A 333 -25.69 1.14 -8.88
C TYR A 333 -24.80 1.78 -7.78
N GLN A 334 -25.16 2.96 -7.27
CA GLN A 334 -24.41 3.67 -6.24
C GLN A 334 -24.77 3.24 -4.81
N LEU A 335 -25.82 2.41 -4.62
CA LEU A 335 -26.24 2.01 -3.27
C LEU A 335 -25.16 1.18 -2.57
N PRO A 336 -24.99 1.36 -1.25
CA PRO A 336 -23.98 0.66 -0.46
C PRO A 336 -24.44 -0.78 -0.14
N THR A 337 -24.07 -1.72 -1.00
CA THR A 337 -24.35 -3.14 -0.74
C THR A 337 -23.49 -3.70 0.38
N TYR A 338 -22.27 -3.19 0.56
CA TYR A 338 -21.38 -3.57 1.65
C TYR A 338 -21.96 -3.20 3.02
N TRP A 339 -21.95 -4.17 3.94
CA TRP A 339 -22.46 -4.00 5.31
C TRP A 339 -21.46 -4.45 6.39
N GLY A 340 -20.18 -4.66 6.03
CA GLY A 340 -19.10 -4.94 6.98
C GLY A 340 -18.61 -3.70 7.73
N ASP A 341 -17.59 -3.89 8.57
CA ASP A 341 -17.09 -2.89 9.52
C ASP A 341 -16.08 -1.90 8.94
N GLN A 342 -15.59 -2.12 7.71
CA GLN A 342 -14.59 -1.23 7.10
C GLN A 342 -15.25 0.04 6.55
N THR A 343 -14.52 1.14 6.53
CA THR A 343 -15.01 2.45 6.05
C THR A 343 -15.51 2.38 4.61
N PHE A 344 -14.75 1.71 3.75
CA PHE A 344 -15.12 1.38 2.36
C PHE A 344 -14.22 0.25 1.85
N VAL A 345 -14.72 -0.52 0.90
CA VAL A 345 -14.01 -1.65 0.29
C VAL A 345 -14.27 -1.71 -1.20
N GLY A 346 -13.26 -2.19 -1.96
CA GLY A 346 -13.40 -2.52 -3.38
C GLY A 346 -13.94 -3.92 -3.64
N GLY A 347 -14.26 -4.68 -2.59
CA GLY A 347 -14.83 -6.02 -2.69
C GLY A 347 -14.41 -6.97 -1.59
N GLY A 348 -15.00 -8.15 -1.57
CA GLY A 348 -14.77 -9.17 -0.56
C GLY A 348 -13.40 -9.85 -0.67
N VAL A 349 -12.79 -10.14 0.48
CA VAL A 349 -11.51 -10.87 0.57
C VAL A 349 -11.80 -12.38 0.55
N TYR A 350 -11.86 -12.98 -0.62
CA TYR A 350 -12.26 -14.37 -0.84
C TYR A 350 -11.08 -15.29 -1.10
N SER A 351 -10.96 -16.38 -0.31
CA SER A 351 -9.88 -17.37 -0.43
C SER A 351 -10.20 -18.53 -1.37
N GLY A 352 -11.46 -18.71 -1.73
CA GLY A 352 -11.96 -19.84 -2.53
C GLY A 352 -12.70 -20.87 -1.69
N ALA A 353 -13.90 -21.26 -2.13
CA ALA A 353 -14.74 -22.26 -1.46
C ALA A 353 -13.99 -23.59 -1.30
N ILE A 354 -13.39 -24.04 -2.40
CA ILE A 354 -12.61 -25.30 -2.42
C ILE A 354 -11.38 -25.20 -1.51
N ILE A 355 -10.68 -24.05 -1.51
CA ILE A 355 -9.49 -23.87 -0.67
C ILE A 355 -9.87 -23.89 0.80
N CYS A 356 -10.96 -23.25 1.21
CA CYS A 356 -11.45 -23.31 2.58
C CYS A 356 -11.81 -24.75 3.00
N PHE A 357 -12.48 -25.51 2.14
CA PHE A 357 -12.77 -26.93 2.35
C PHE A 357 -11.49 -27.76 2.49
N LEU A 358 -10.52 -27.58 1.59
CA LEU A 358 -9.24 -28.28 1.63
C LEU A 358 -8.38 -27.85 2.82
N PHE A 359 -8.47 -26.60 3.27
CA PHE A 359 -7.83 -26.12 4.48
C PHE A 359 -8.34 -26.86 5.71
N VAL A 360 -9.67 -26.94 5.89
CA VAL A 360 -10.25 -27.68 7.02
C VAL A 360 -9.89 -29.18 6.95
N LEU A 361 -9.95 -29.78 5.77
CA LEU A 361 -9.51 -31.16 5.58
C LEU A 361 -8.00 -31.34 5.87
N GLY A 362 -7.18 -30.35 5.49
CA GLY A 362 -5.76 -30.29 5.77
C GLY A 362 -5.42 -30.25 7.25
N LEU A 363 -6.32 -29.71 8.09
CA LEU A 363 -6.14 -29.74 9.55
C LEU A 363 -6.12 -31.19 10.12
N PHE A 364 -6.66 -32.14 9.41
CA PHE A 364 -6.61 -33.55 9.82
C PHE A 364 -5.38 -34.27 9.25
N TYR A 365 -4.99 -33.98 8.00
CA TYR A 365 -4.01 -34.75 7.24
C TYR A 365 -2.62 -34.11 7.15
N ALA A 366 -2.50 -32.81 7.09
CA ALA A 366 -1.19 -32.16 6.96
C ALA A 366 -0.25 -32.52 8.11
N GLU A 367 1.02 -32.68 7.81
CA GLU A 367 2.06 -32.97 8.79
C GLU A 367 2.01 -32.02 9.99
N LYS A 368 1.96 -32.53 11.21
CA LYS A 368 1.93 -31.72 12.46
C LYS A 368 3.05 -30.67 12.50
N ARG A 369 4.20 -31.01 11.94
CA ARG A 369 5.38 -30.15 11.81
C ARG A 369 5.04 -28.78 11.22
N TYR A 370 4.28 -28.73 10.16
CA TYR A 370 3.92 -27.50 9.45
C TYR A 370 2.51 -27.04 9.78
N ARG A 371 1.59 -27.96 9.99
CA ARG A 371 0.20 -27.65 10.31
C ARG A 371 0.05 -26.75 11.53
N ILE A 372 0.75 -27.09 12.64
CA ILE A 372 0.61 -26.35 13.90
C ILE A 372 1.13 -24.90 13.77
N PRO A 373 2.37 -24.64 13.32
CA PRO A 373 2.86 -23.27 13.20
C PRO A 373 2.07 -22.44 12.20
N PHE A 374 1.65 -22.99 11.04
CA PHE A 374 0.85 -22.24 10.09
C PHE A 374 -0.59 -22.03 10.56
N LEU A 375 -1.18 -22.94 11.32
CA LEU A 375 -2.49 -22.72 11.94
C LEU A 375 -2.42 -21.59 12.98
N ILE A 376 -1.41 -21.59 13.85
CA ILE A 376 -1.19 -20.53 14.84
C ILE A 376 -0.96 -19.19 14.13
N ALA A 377 -0.10 -19.17 13.12
CA ALA A 377 0.17 -17.97 12.34
C ALA A 377 -1.08 -17.46 11.61
N GLY A 378 -1.86 -18.37 11.01
CA GLY A 378 -3.11 -18.02 10.32
C GLY A 378 -4.17 -17.43 11.25
N ILE A 379 -4.38 -18.04 12.42
CA ILE A 379 -5.29 -17.49 13.45
C ILE A 379 -4.78 -16.16 13.96
N PHE A 380 -3.49 -16.05 14.26
CA PHE A 380 -2.90 -14.80 14.76
C PHE A 380 -3.03 -13.66 13.74
N THR A 381 -2.74 -13.91 12.46
CA THR A 381 -2.88 -12.90 11.41
C THR A 381 -4.36 -12.53 11.17
N LEU A 382 -5.29 -13.47 11.28
CA LEU A 382 -6.73 -13.19 11.22
C LEU A 382 -7.15 -12.26 12.36
N MET A 383 -6.72 -12.56 13.59
CA MET A 383 -7.00 -11.71 14.77
C MET A 383 -6.38 -10.32 14.64
N LEU A 384 -5.21 -10.19 14.02
CA LEU A 384 -4.63 -8.88 13.69
C LEU A 384 -5.47 -8.14 12.64
N GLY A 385 -6.01 -8.83 11.66
CA GLY A 385 -6.90 -8.26 10.64
C GLY A 385 -8.18 -7.67 11.23
N TRP A 386 -8.69 -8.19 12.35
CA TRP A 386 -9.84 -7.63 13.06
C TRP A 386 -9.57 -6.23 13.67
N GLY A 387 -8.31 -5.83 13.81
CA GLY A 387 -7.93 -4.48 14.20
C GLY A 387 -8.68 -3.92 15.40
N GLY A 388 -9.40 -2.80 15.20
CA GLY A 388 -10.24 -2.17 16.21
C GLY A 388 -11.41 -3.03 16.68
N ASN A 389 -11.81 -4.05 15.93
CA ASN A 389 -12.84 -5.02 16.34
C ASN A 389 -12.31 -6.07 17.33
N PHE A 390 -10.98 -6.08 17.56
CA PHE A 390 -10.33 -6.88 18.59
C PHE A 390 -9.25 -6.07 19.32
N THR A 391 -9.69 -5.08 20.06
CA THR A 391 -8.87 -4.07 20.74
C THR A 391 -7.85 -4.67 21.70
N ALA A 392 -8.23 -5.70 22.49
CA ALA A 392 -7.36 -6.30 23.50
C ALA A 392 -5.98 -6.70 22.93
N LEU A 393 -5.94 -7.32 21.75
CA LEU A 393 -4.70 -7.70 21.08
C LEU A 393 -4.10 -6.54 20.31
N ASN A 394 -4.90 -5.87 19.47
CA ASN A 394 -4.38 -4.92 18.49
C ASN A 394 -3.90 -3.62 19.14
N TYR A 395 -4.58 -3.12 20.19
CA TYR A 395 -4.14 -1.95 20.92
C TYR A 395 -2.90 -2.26 21.77
N PHE A 396 -2.82 -3.46 22.37
CA PHE A 396 -1.60 -3.89 23.04
C PHE A 396 -0.39 -3.89 22.08
N LEU A 397 -0.54 -4.47 20.89
CA LEU A 397 0.55 -4.48 19.91
C LEU A 397 0.89 -3.06 19.39
N PHE A 398 -0.12 -2.23 19.21
CA PHE A 398 0.05 -0.85 18.77
C PHE A 398 0.85 -0.02 19.79
N ASP A 399 0.57 -0.20 21.08
CA ASP A 399 1.18 0.58 22.15
C ASP A 399 2.57 0.05 22.54
N TYR A 400 2.80 -1.26 22.51
CA TYR A 400 4.00 -1.88 23.08
C TYR A 400 4.95 -2.53 22.08
N VAL A 401 4.49 -2.88 20.88
CA VAL A 401 5.36 -3.55 19.90
C VAL A 401 5.99 -2.54 18.95
N PRO A 402 7.34 -2.47 18.91
CA PRO A 402 8.05 -1.46 18.14
C PRO A 402 7.65 -1.46 16.66
N GLY A 403 7.30 -0.28 16.14
CA GLY A 403 6.97 -0.05 14.74
C GLY A 403 5.54 -0.42 14.34
N PHE A 404 4.76 -1.12 15.18
CA PHE A 404 3.37 -1.47 14.85
C PHE A 404 2.50 -0.20 14.68
N ASN A 405 2.71 0.82 15.50
CA ASN A 405 2.03 2.11 15.45
C ASN A 405 2.37 3.01 14.25
N LYS A 406 3.19 2.51 13.32
CA LYS A 406 3.51 3.19 12.05
C LYS A 406 2.63 2.69 10.88
N PHE A 407 1.84 1.65 11.09
CA PHE A 407 1.07 0.95 10.07
C PHE A 407 -0.42 1.26 10.17
N ARG A 408 -1.10 1.26 9.00
CA ARG A 408 -2.55 1.44 8.90
C ARG A 408 -3.18 0.34 8.05
N SER A 409 -4.53 0.31 7.98
CA SER A 409 -5.26 -0.64 7.13
C SER A 409 -4.84 -2.08 7.42
N VAL A 410 -5.07 -2.50 8.66
CA VAL A 410 -4.62 -3.81 9.17
C VAL A 410 -5.21 -5.00 8.41
N SER A 411 -6.37 -4.82 7.71
CA SER A 411 -7.03 -5.86 6.91
C SER A 411 -6.14 -6.47 5.82
N MET A 412 -5.10 -5.76 5.34
CA MET A 412 -4.17 -6.30 4.36
C MET A 412 -3.41 -7.54 4.84
N ILE A 413 -3.36 -7.80 6.16
CA ILE A 413 -2.71 -8.99 6.74
C ILE A 413 -3.43 -10.28 6.35
N LEU A 414 -4.69 -10.21 5.88
CA LEU A 414 -5.45 -11.37 5.42
C LEU A 414 -4.77 -12.10 4.25
N SER A 415 -3.91 -11.42 3.49
CA SER A 415 -3.04 -12.07 2.50
C SER A 415 -2.11 -13.11 3.12
N LEU A 416 -1.67 -12.91 4.37
CA LEU A 416 -0.85 -13.86 5.12
C LEU A 416 -1.69 -14.94 5.79
N THR A 417 -2.93 -14.62 6.19
CA THR A 417 -3.90 -15.63 6.64
C THR A 417 -4.16 -16.64 5.55
N GLN A 418 -4.47 -16.17 4.34
CA GLN A 418 -4.69 -17.00 3.17
C GLN A 418 -3.42 -17.79 2.79
N PHE A 419 -2.24 -17.18 2.87
CA PHE A 419 -0.96 -17.87 2.67
C PHE A 419 -0.82 -19.09 3.59
N CYS A 420 -1.16 -18.96 4.87
CA CYS A 420 -1.15 -20.07 5.82
C CYS A 420 -2.19 -21.15 5.47
N MET A 421 -3.39 -20.73 5.04
CA MET A 421 -4.46 -21.65 4.63
C MET A 421 -4.04 -22.50 3.42
N ILE A 422 -3.44 -21.89 2.40
CA ILE A 422 -2.96 -22.56 1.19
C ILE A 422 -1.89 -23.60 1.50
N ILE A 423 -0.97 -23.29 2.39
CA ILE A 423 0.07 -24.25 2.78
C ILE A 423 -0.55 -25.47 3.46
N ILE A 424 -1.46 -25.26 4.42
CA ILE A 424 -2.14 -26.36 5.12
C ILE A 424 -2.99 -27.19 4.15
N ALA A 425 -3.76 -26.56 3.26
CA ALA A 425 -4.55 -27.22 2.24
C ALA A 425 -3.68 -28.08 1.30
N SER A 426 -2.59 -27.50 0.78
CA SER A 426 -1.67 -28.22 -0.12
C SER A 426 -0.97 -29.39 0.56
N LEU A 427 -0.51 -29.20 1.79
CA LEU A 427 0.11 -30.29 2.57
C LEU A 427 -0.90 -31.37 2.94
N GLY A 428 -2.17 -31.01 3.17
CA GLY A 428 -3.25 -31.96 3.38
C GLY A 428 -3.48 -32.85 2.17
N ILE A 429 -3.56 -32.28 0.98
CA ILE A 429 -3.70 -33.01 -0.29
C ILE A 429 -2.48 -33.89 -0.55
N LYS A 430 -1.25 -33.37 -0.32
CA LYS A 430 -0.03 -34.17 -0.43
C LYS A 430 -0.13 -35.42 0.42
N GLN A 431 -0.51 -35.33 1.69
CA GLN A 431 -0.60 -36.48 2.61
C GLN A 431 -1.73 -37.44 2.23
N LEU A 432 -2.86 -36.94 1.72
CA LEU A 432 -3.93 -37.79 1.20
C LEU A 432 -3.46 -38.63 0.00
N ILE A 433 -2.65 -38.05 -0.88
CA ILE A 433 -2.07 -38.73 -2.03
C ILE A 433 -1.04 -39.79 -1.61
N GLU A 434 -0.15 -39.43 -0.68
CA GLU A 434 0.93 -40.29 -0.20
C GLU A 434 0.41 -41.47 0.62
N ASN A 435 -0.53 -41.24 1.55
CA ASN A 435 -0.99 -42.24 2.53
C ASN A 435 -2.22 -43.04 2.08
N ARG A 436 -3.03 -42.50 1.13
CA ARG A 436 -4.27 -43.10 0.61
C ARG A 436 -5.11 -43.72 1.70
N PRO A 437 -5.72 -42.94 2.62
CA PRO A 437 -6.52 -43.51 3.71
C PRO A 437 -7.70 -44.29 3.17
N THR A 438 -8.13 -45.30 3.95
CA THR A 438 -9.38 -46.01 3.66
C THR A 438 -10.57 -45.08 3.85
N TRP A 439 -11.74 -45.43 3.26
CA TRP A 439 -12.96 -44.66 3.46
C TRP A 439 -13.34 -44.52 4.94
N GLU A 440 -13.16 -45.60 5.71
CA GLU A 440 -13.45 -45.59 7.15
C GLU A 440 -12.62 -44.57 7.92
N GLU A 441 -11.35 -44.41 7.58
CA GLU A 441 -10.45 -43.40 8.17
C GLU A 441 -10.76 -41.99 7.63
N PHE A 442 -11.22 -41.87 6.40
CA PHE A 442 -11.45 -40.60 5.71
C PHE A 442 -12.82 -39.99 6.01
N LYS A 443 -13.88 -40.81 6.21
CA LYS A 443 -15.27 -40.33 6.30
C LYS A 443 -15.51 -39.28 7.39
N LYS A 444 -14.92 -39.45 8.60
CA LYS A 444 -15.11 -38.49 9.69
C LYS A 444 -14.47 -37.13 9.38
N PRO A 445 -13.17 -37.00 9.03
CA PRO A 445 -12.57 -35.75 8.55
C PRO A 445 -13.33 -35.12 7.37
N PHE A 446 -13.76 -35.95 6.42
CA PHE A 446 -14.50 -35.52 5.24
C PHE A 446 -15.83 -34.81 5.60
N PHE A 447 -16.68 -35.46 6.41
CA PHE A 447 -17.97 -34.91 6.79
C PHE A 447 -17.83 -33.69 7.73
N ILE A 448 -16.82 -33.66 8.60
CA ILE A 448 -16.54 -32.46 9.41
C ILE A 448 -16.16 -31.30 8.50
N SER A 449 -15.28 -31.51 7.53
CA SER A 449 -14.87 -30.47 6.58
C SER A 449 -16.04 -30.01 5.71
N LEU A 450 -16.85 -30.93 5.23
CA LEU A 450 -18.04 -30.63 4.42
C LEU A 450 -19.09 -29.85 5.24
N GLY A 451 -19.36 -30.28 6.46
CA GLY A 451 -20.34 -29.65 7.35
C GLY A 451 -19.93 -28.25 7.79
N SER A 452 -18.64 -28.07 8.15
CA SER A 452 -18.14 -26.76 8.59
C SER A 452 -17.95 -25.73 7.46
N THR A 453 -17.98 -26.14 6.20
CA THR A 453 -17.85 -25.27 5.04
C THR A 453 -19.13 -25.23 4.22
N ALA A 454 -19.45 -26.26 3.44
CA ALA A 454 -20.68 -26.31 2.64
C ALA A 454 -21.93 -26.30 3.50
N GLY A 455 -21.93 -26.99 4.66
CA GLY A 455 -23.05 -26.98 5.59
C GLY A 455 -23.35 -25.59 6.15
N LEU A 456 -22.31 -24.87 6.57
CA LEU A 456 -22.43 -23.48 7.00
C LEU A 456 -22.95 -22.57 5.88
N ALA A 457 -22.38 -22.69 4.68
CA ALA A 457 -22.81 -21.93 3.52
C ALA A 457 -24.29 -22.23 3.17
N LEU A 458 -24.71 -23.50 3.24
CA LEU A 458 -26.10 -23.90 2.99
C LEU A 458 -27.08 -23.27 4.02
N ILE A 459 -26.70 -23.27 5.29
CA ILE A 459 -27.52 -22.61 6.33
C ILE A 459 -27.70 -21.12 6.00
N LEU A 460 -26.64 -20.41 5.61
CA LEU A 460 -26.69 -19.01 5.24
C LEU A 460 -27.44 -18.77 3.92
N ALA A 461 -27.43 -19.72 2.98
CA ALA A 461 -28.24 -19.65 1.78
C ALA A 461 -29.75 -19.75 2.07
N ILE A 462 -30.13 -20.61 3.04
CA ILE A 462 -31.54 -20.80 3.42
C ILE A 462 -32.04 -19.63 4.26
N VAL A 463 -31.23 -19.17 5.22
CA VAL A 463 -31.60 -18.12 6.18
C VAL A 463 -30.52 -17.03 6.22
N PRO A 464 -30.42 -16.16 5.19
CA PRO A 464 -29.44 -15.07 5.17
C PRO A 464 -29.56 -14.10 6.32
N SER A 465 -30.79 -13.92 6.84
CA SER A 465 -31.09 -13.00 7.96
C SER A 465 -30.39 -13.35 9.29
N LEU A 466 -29.81 -14.57 9.43
CA LEU A 466 -29.03 -14.95 10.62
C LEU A 466 -27.86 -14.00 10.91
N VAL A 467 -27.32 -13.34 9.89
CA VAL A 467 -26.16 -12.47 10.02
C VAL A 467 -26.50 -10.98 10.06
N GLY A 468 -27.81 -10.64 10.13
CA GLY A 468 -28.31 -9.28 10.34
C GLY A 468 -28.33 -8.39 9.09
N LEU A 469 -27.41 -8.53 8.14
CA LEU A 469 -27.30 -7.80 6.86
C LEU A 469 -27.26 -6.25 6.99
N ARG A 470 -26.92 -5.74 8.16
CA ARG A 470 -26.96 -4.31 8.53
C ARG A 470 -25.56 -3.77 8.83
N SER A 471 -25.35 -2.50 8.45
CA SER A 471 -24.17 -1.72 8.80
C SER A 471 -24.51 -0.66 9.85
N ASP A 472 -23.53 -0.28 10.65
CA ASP A 472 -23.66 0.84 11.60
C ASP A 472 -23.96 2.17 10.87
N ASN A 473 -23.58 2.30 9.61
CA ASN A 473 -23.83 3.47 8.77
C ASN A 473 -25.23 3.52 8.16
N ASP A 474 -26.03 2.45 8.27
CA ASP A 474 -27.35 2.36 7.60
C ASP A 474 -28.35 3.42 8.12
N THR A 475 -28.26 3.82 9.39
CA THR A 475 -29.13 4.87 9.95
C THR A 475 -28.87 6.23 9.30
N ALA A 476 -27.59 6.62 9.18
CA ALA A 476 -27.18 7.85 8.51
C ALA A 476 -27.53 7.84 7.02
N PHE A 477 -27.38 6.68 6.37
CA PHE A 477 -27.76 6.46 4.99
C PHE A 477 -29.28 6.68 4.76
N VAL A 478 -30.15 6.08 5.60
CA VAL A 478 -31.62 6.26 5.51
C VAL A 478 -31.99 7.73 5.70
N GLU A 479 -31.33 8.44 6.61
CA GLU A 479 -31.58 9.86 6.83
C GLU A 479 -31.18 10.71 5.61
N GLN A 480 -30.02 10.45 5.03
CA GLN A 480 -29.57 11.12 3.80
C GLN A 480 -30.53 10.87 2.63
N ILE A 481 -31.00 9.64 2.44
CA ILE A 481 -31.97 9.29 1.41
C ILE A 481 -33.31 9.99 1.66
N SER A 482 -33.79 10.01 2.90
CA SER A 482 -35.03 10.72 3.24
C SER A 482 -34.97 12.19 2.79
N GLN A 483 -33.84 12.87 3.04
CA GLN A 483 -33.63 14.25 2.58
C GLN A 483 -33.69 14.38 1.05
N SER A 484 -33.05 13.44 0.33
CA SER A 484 -33.05 13.39 -1.14
C SER A 484 -34.46 13.18 -1.73
N PHE A 485 -35.35 12.51 -1.00
CA PHE A 485 -36.76 12.31 -1.35
C PHE A 485 -37.71 13.36 -0.72
N GLY A 486 -37.24 14.59 -0.47
CA GLY A 486 -38.05 15.68 0.08
C GLY A 486 -38.54 15.40 1.50
N ASN A 487 -37.74 14.75 2.33
CA ASN A 487 -38.06 14.30 3.69
C ASN A 487 -39.13 13.17 3.77
N ASN A 488 -39.28 12.41 2.68
CA ASN A 488 -40.18 11.26 2.67
C ASN A 488 -39.54 10.04 3.34
N LYS A 489 -39.72 9.90 4.62
CA LYS A 489 -39.21 8.78 5.43
C LYS A 489 -39.78 7.41 5.02
N ALA A 490 -41.00 7.36 4.49
CA ALA A 490 -41.59 6.11 4.03
C ALA A 490 -40.86 5.57 2.81
N ALA A 491 -40.64 6.43 1.80
CA ALA A 491 -39.88 6.05 0.61
C ALA A 491 -38.41 5.64 0.95
N ALA A 492 -37.78 6.35 1.89
CA ALA A 492 -36.42 6.01 2.35
C ALA A 492 -36.37 4.64 3.04
N ASN A 493 -37.35 4.33 3.89
CA ASN A 493 -37.44 3.02 4.56
C ASN A 493 -37.75 1.89 3.57
N ASP A 494 -38.62 2.12 2.58
CA ASP A 494 -38.95 1.13 1.55
C ASP A 494 -37.73 0.81 0.70
N LEU A 495 -36.95 1.84 0.33
CA LEU A 495 -35.67 1.64 -0.39
C LEU A 495 -34.64 0.92 0.46
N TYR A 496 -34.55 1.23 1.75
CA TYR A 496 -33.65 0.51 2.66
C TYR A 496 -34.06 -0.96 2.83
N ASN A 497 -35.33 -1.26 2.92
CA ASN A 497 -35.82 -2.65 2.98
C ASN A 497 -35.48 -3.39 1.68
N ALA A 498 -35.64 -2.75 0.54
CA ALA A 498 -35.24 -3.30 -0.76
C ALA A 498 -33.73 -3.58 -0.82
N LEU A 499 -32.91 -2.66 -0.28
CA LEU A 499 -31.45 -2.88 -0.17
C LEU A 499 -31.10 -4.08 0.72
N LEU A 500 -31.84 -4.29 1.84
CA LEU A 500 -31.66 -5.49 2.67
C LEU A 500 -32.02 -6.78 1.93
N GLU A 501 -33.05 -6.75 1.06
CA GLU A 501 -33.42 -7.88 0.22
C GLU A 501 -32.36 -8.15 -0.84
N ASP A 502 -31.78 -7.11 -1.44
CA ASP A 502 -30.66 -7.23 -2.37
C ASP A 502 -29.42 -7.82 -1.68
N ARG A 503 -29.02 -7.33 -0.49
CA ARG A 503 -27.95 -7.91 0.33
C ARG A 503 -28.19 -9.40 0.66
N ALA A 504 -29.41 -9.76 1.00
CA ALA A 504 -29.80 -11.15 1.26
C ALA A 504 -29.73 -12.03 0.00
N SER A 505 -30.12 -11.49 -1.15
CA SER A 505 -30.06 -12.17 -2.44
C SER A 505 -28.62 -12.44 -2.87
N MET A 506 -27.73 -11.45 -2.70
CA MET A 506 -26.29 -11.58 -2.98
C MET A 506 -25.66 -12.68 -2.11
N LEU A 507 -25.88 -12.62 -0.79
CA LEU A 507 -25.40 -13.65 0.14
C LEU A 507 -25.92 -15.04 -0.22
N ARG A 508 -27.22 -15.17 -0.53
CA ARG A 508 -27.84 -16.45 -0.90
C ARG A 508 -27.21 -17.04 -2.16
N SER A 509 -27.04 -16.22 -3.20
CA SER A 509 -26.45 -16.62 -4.47
C SER A 509 -25.04 -17.15 -4.28
N ASP A 510 -24.20 -16.42 -3.56
CA ASP A 510 -22.80 -16.81 -3.34
C ASP A 510 -22.63 -17.96 -2.33
N ALA A 511 -23.52 -18.07 -1.38
CA ALA A 511 -23.55 -19.22 -0.50
C ALA A 511 -23.92 -20.52 -1.26
N LEU A 512 -24.91 -20.49 -2.16
CA LEU A 512 -25.26 -21.63 -3.02
C LEU A 512 -24.12 -21.99 -3.99
N ARG A 513 -23.47 -20.96 -4.56
CA ARG A 513 -22.28 -21.13 -5.39
C ARG A 513 -21.16 -21.83 -4.61
N THR A 514 -20.91 -21.40 -3.39
CA THR A 514 -19.93 -21.99 -2.46
C THR A 514 -20.24 -23.45 -2.18
N VAL A 515 -21.50 -23.80 -1.88
CA VAL A 515 -21.93 -25.19 -1.71
C VAL A 515 -21.66 -26.03 -2.95
N LEU A 516 -22.00 -25.51 -4.14
CA LEU A 516 -21.80 -26.22 -5.42
C LEU A 516 -20.31 -26.58 -5.60
N PHE A 517 -19.39 -25.62 -5.48
CA PHE A 517 -17.97 -25.87 -5.71
C PHE A 517 -17.38 -26.83 -4.68
N ILE A 518 -17.78 -26.72 -3.41
CA ILE A 518 -17.32 -27.63 -2.36
C ILE A 518 -17.83 -29.05 -2.61
N VAL A 519 -19.10 -29.22 -2.94
CA VAL A 519 -19.69 -30.53 -3.22
C VAL A 519 -19.03 -31.21 -4.42
N LEU A 520 -18.74 -30.45 -5.48
CA LEU A 520 -18.02 -30.97 -6.65
C LEU A 520 -16.60 -31.44 -6.28
N ALA A 521 -15.84 -30.65 -5.52
CA ALA A 521 -14.51 -31.02 -5.06
C ALA A 521 -14.55 -32.21 -4.10
N ALA A 522 -15.52 -32.24 -3.19
CA ALA A 522 -15.75 -33.32 -2.25
C ALA A 522 -16.09 -34.64 -2.98
N ALA A 523 -16.93 -34.59 -4.04
CA ALA A 523 -17.25 -35.73 -4.86
C ALA A 523 -16.01 -36.32 -5.55
N VAL A 524 -15.10 -35.47 -6.06
CA VAL A 524 -13.82 -35.91 -6.64
C VAL A 524 -12.94 -36.57 -5.58
N LEU A 525 -12.82 -36.00 -4.38
CA LEU A 525 -12.04 -36.63 -3.29
C LEU A 525 -12.66 -37.96 -2.81
N TRP A 526 -13.99 -38.01 -2.70
CA TRP A 526 -14.69 -39.25 -2.39
C TRP A 526 -14.40 -40.36 -3.43
N ALA A 527 -14.53 -40.02 -4.71
CA ALA A 527 -14.24 -40.95 -5.80
C ALA A 527 -12.78 -41.41 -5.80
N PHE A 528 -11.84 -40.51 -5.44
CA PHE A 528 -10.42 -40.81 -5.32
C PHE A 528 -10.16 -41.81 -4.16
N VAL A 529 -10.65 -41.48 -2.96
CA VAL A 529 -10.43 -42.30 -1.76
C VAL A 529 -11.12 -43.66 -1.88
N THR A 530 -12.32 -43.73 -2.50
CA THR A 530 -13.03 -44.99 -2.73
C THR A 530 -12.52 -45.81 -3.94
N ASN A 531 -11.39 -45.39 -4.54
CA ASN A 531 -10.77 -46.00 -5.73
C ASN A 531 -11.63 -46.04 -7.00
N LYS A 532 -12.74 -45.29 -7.06
CA LYS A 532 -13.52 -45.06 -8.28
C LYS A 532 -12.75 -44.23 -9.30
N LEU A 533 -11.95 -43.27 -8.81
CA LEU A 533 -11.01 -42.44 -9.58
C LEU A 533 -9.58 -42.82 -9.16
N LYS A 534 -8.92 -43.72 -9.88
CA LYS A 534 -7.60 -44.27 -9.50
C LYS A 534 -6.43 -43.33 -9.79
N ASN A 535 -6.55 -42.50 -10.81
CA ASN A 535 -5.46 -41.62 -11.26
C ASN A 535 -5.38 -40.33 -10.43
N THR A 536 -4.34 -40.25 -9.64
CA THR A 536 -4.06 -39.11 -8.76
C THR A 536 -3.95 -37.77 -9.55
N THR A 537 -3.26 -37.79 -10.69
CA THR A 537 -3.09 -36.59 -11.53
C THR A 537 -4.44 -36.09 -12.02
N VAL A 538 -5.35 -36.98 -12.44
CA VAL A 538 -6.69 -36.63 -12.88
C VAL A 538 -7.51 -36.05 -11.72
N ALA A 539 -7.45 -36.68 -10.53
CA ALA A 539 -8.18 -36.20 -9.36
C ALA A 539 -7.73 -34.78 -8.96
N VAL A 540 -6.42 -34.57 -8.80
CA VAL A 540 -5.89 -33.24 -8.43
C VAL A 540 -6.08 -32.24 -9.56
N GLY A 541 -5.96 -32.68 -10.82
CA GLY A 541 -6.22 -31.83 -12.00
C GLY A 541 -7.66 -31.30 -12.07
N ILE A 542 -8.65 -32.15 -11.76
CA ILE A 542 -10.07 -31.72 -11.70
C ILE A 542 -10.27 -30.72 -10.55
N ILE A 543 -9.74 -30.99 -9.36
CA ILE A 543 -9.82 -30.07 -8.22
C ILE A 543 -9.17 -28.73 -8.57
N THR A 544 -8.01 -28.77 -9.25
CA THR A 544 -7.29 -27.58 -9.71
C THR A 544 -8.15 -26.76 -10.70
N ALA A 545 -8.77 -27.42 -11.67
CA ALA A 545 -9.65 -26.77 -12.63
C ALA A 545 -10.88 -26.15 -11.95
N LEU A 546 -11.52 -26.87 -11.04
CA LEU A 546 -12.64 -26.36 -10.26
C LEU A 546 -12.23 -25.15 -9.40
N THR A 547 -11.06 -25.21 -8.73
CA THR A 547 -10.51 -24.09 -7.95
C THR A 547 -10.23 -22.88 -8.84
N LEU A 548 -9.69 -23.09 -10.04
CA LEU A 548 -9.45 -22.01 -10.99
C LEU A 548 -10.76 -21.37 -11.44
N VAL A 549 -11.79 -22.15 -11.80
CA VAL A 549 -13.09 -21.63 -12.23
C VAL A 549 -13.77 -20.86 -11.08
N ASP A 550 -13.72 -21.42 -9.87
CA ASP A 550 -14.22 -20.78 -8.66
C ASP A 550 -13.60 -19.40 -8.46
N LEU A 551 -12.29 -19.31 -8.35
CA LEU A 551 -11.58 -18.07 -8.08
C LEU A 551 -11.61 -17.10 -9.27
N TRP A 552 -11.48 -17.60 -10.51
CA TRP A 552 -11.52 -16.77 -11.72
C TRP A 552 -12.83 -16.00 -11.85
N SER A 553 -13.95 -16.68 -11.64
CA SER A 553 -15.28 -16.07 -11.81
C SER A 553 -15.54 -14.97 -10.76
N VAL A 554 -15.05 -15.13 -9.54
CA VAL A 554 -15.14 -14.09 -8.50
C VAL A 554 -14.19 -12.92 -8.79
N ASN A 555 -12.94 -13.22 -9.19
CA ASN A 555 -11.98 -12.17 -9.51
C ASN A 555 -12.43 -11.27 -10.67
N LYS A 556 -13.20 -11.81 -11.62
CA LYS A 556 -13.79 -11.03 -12.73
C LYS A 556 -14.86 -10.04 -12.29
N ARG A 557 -15.32 -10.06 -11.04
CA ARG A 557 -16.14 -9.00 -10.47
C ARG A 557 -15.33 -7.73 -10.19
N TYR A 558 -14.04 -7.90 -9.81
CA TYR A 558 -13.16 -6.82 -9.35
C TYR A 558 -12.13 -6.37 -10.38
N LEU A 559 -11.59 -7.31 -11.16
CA LEU A 559 -10.64 -7.01 -12.23
C LEU A 559 -11.10 -7.70 -13.51
N ASN A 560 -11.77 -6.94 -14.34
CA ASN A 560 -12.38 -7.41 -15.59
C ASN A 560 -11.83 -6.68 -16.82
N ASN A 561 -12.49 -6.83 -17.97
CA ASN A 561 -12.01 -6.23 -19.20
C ASN A 561 -12.29 -4.72 -19.30
N ASP A 562 -13.27 -4.22 -18.53
CA ASP A 562 -13.67 -2.80 -18.53
C ASP A 562 -12.65 -1.92 -17.80
N ASP A 563 -11.77 -2.55 -16.98
CA ASP A 563 -10.65 -1.86 -16.32
C ASP A 563 -9.49 -1.56 -17.27
N PHE A 564 -9.58 -1.98 -18.54
CA PHE A 564 -8.54 -1.74 -19.53
C PHE A 564 -8.94 -0.63 -20.50
N ARG A 565 -8.01 0.29 -20.72
CA ARG A 565 -8.20 1.43 -21.64
C ARG A 565 -7.13 1.45 -22.72
N PRO A 566 -7.44 1.99 -23.93
CA PRO A 566 -6.43 2.29 -24.93
C PRO A 566 -5.32 3.19 -24.36
N LYS A 567 -4.08 3.01 -24.80
CA LYS A 567 -2.94 3.80 -24.31
C LYS A 567 -3.12 5.32 -24.47
N PHE A 568 -3.81 5.75 -25.52
CA PHE A 568 -4.05 7.16 -25.78
C PHE A 568 -5.10 7.76 -24.82
N GLU A 569 -6.09 6.98 -24.35
CA GLU A 569 -7.08 7.44 -23.37
C GLU A 569 -6.47 7.58 -21.97
N ALA A 570 -5.54 6.69 -21.61
CA ALA A 570 -4.76 6.84 -20.39
C ALA A 570 -3.91 8.14 -20.40
N ALA A 571 -3.49 8.60 -21.59
CA ALA A 571 -2.83 9.87 -21.78
C ALA A 571 -3.79 11.08 -21.71
N GLN A 572 -5.04 10.92 -22.13
CA GLN A 572 -6.05 12.02 -22.14
C GLN A 572 -6.49 12.42 -20.72
N ASN A 573 -6.53 11.51 -19.76
CA ASN A 573 -6.81 11.84 -18.36
C ASN A 573 -5.72 12.74 -17.72
N THR A 574 -4.64 13.01 -18.46
CA THR A 574 -3.56 13.93 -18.12
C THR A 574 -3.54 15.17 -19.02
N GLU A 575 -4.64 15.50 -19.73
CA GLU A 575 -4.72 16.72 -20.52
C GLU A 575 -5.04 17.93 -19.63
N PRO A 576 -4.32 19.05 -19.82
CA PRO A 576 -4.56 20.25 -19.07
C PRO A 576 -5.93 20.85 -19.41
N SER A 577 -6.72 21.22 -18.42
CA SER A 577 -7.97 21.95 -18.59
C SER A 577 -7.72 23.36 -19.19
N ALA A 578 -8.78 24.04 -19.57
CA ALA A 578 -8.69 25.42 -20.04
C ALA A 578 -8.04 26.35 -18.99
N ALA A 579 -8.31 26.11 -17.70
CA ALA A 579 -7.67 26.81 -16.60
C ALA A 579 -6.18 26.53 -16.52
N ASP A 580 -5.80 25.24 -16.63
CA ASP A 580 -4.37 24.86 -16.63
C ASP A 580 -3.62 25.46 -17.81
N GLN A 581 -4.23 25.44 -19.01
CA GLN A 581 -3.65 26.03 -20.21
C GLN A 581 -3.46 27.55 -20.09
N GLN A 582 -4.37 28.25 -19.41
CA GLN A 582 -4.23 29.65 -19.10
C GLN A 582 -3.05 29.92 -18.17
N ILE A 583 -2.94 29.13 -17.09
CA ILE A 583 -1.87 29.25 -16.08
C ILE A 583 -0.50 28.95 -16.69
N LEU A 584 -0.41 27.90 -17.53
CA LEU A 584 0.83 27.49 -18.20
C LEU A 584 1.41 28.55 -19.17
N ARG A 585 0.68 29.60 -19.51
CA ARG A 585 1.21 30.73 -20.29
C ARG A 585 2.04 31.70 -19.45
N ASP A 586 1.95 31.60 -18.12
CA ASP A 586 2.78 32.39 -17.22
C ASP A 586 4.24 31.91 -17.28
N THR A 587 5.16 32.82 -17.56
CA THR A 587 6.60 32.54 -17.73
C THR A 587 7.39 32.62 -16.42
N ASP A 588 6.75 32.99 -15.31
CA ASP A 588 7.39 32.97 -13.97
C ASP A 588 7.87 31.55 -13.67
N PRO A 589 9.15 31.35 -13.34
CA PRO A 589 9.71 30.03 -13.17
C PRO A 589 9.22 29.32 -11.89
N ASP A 590 8.68 30.08 -10.92
CA ASP A 590 8.36 29.52 -9.61
C ASP A 590 7.19 30.21 -8.90
N TYR A 591 6.02 29.71 -9.14
CA TYR A 591 4.78 30.01 -8.41
C TYR A 591 4.01 28.73 -8.12
N ARG A 592 3.01 28.82 -7.25
CA ARG A 592 2.17 27.68 -6.89
C ARG A 592 0.72 27.89 -7.24
N VAL A 593 0.03 26.75 -7.44
CA VAL A 593 -1.40 26.68 -7.80
C VAL A 593 -2.14 25.89 -6.73
N LEU A 594 -3.38 26.26 -6.43
CA LEU A 594 -4.31 25.50 -5.61
C LEU A 594 -5.58 25.22 -6.41
N ASP A 595 -5.88 23.95 -6.64
CA ASP A 595 -7.12 23.53 -7.32
C ASP A 595 -8.22 23.30 -6.28
N LEU A 596 -9.25 24.13 -6.33
CA LEU A 596 -10.42 24.10 -5.44
C LEU A 596 -11.64 23.42 -6.09
N THR A 597 -11.47 22.83 -7.28
CA THR A 597 -12.57 22.13 -7.98
C THR A 597 -12.90 20.78 -7.34
N SER A 598 -11.97 20.25 -6.53
CA SER A 598 -12.09 19.05 -5.73
C SER A 598 -11.45 19.26 -4.34
N ASN A 599 -11.25 18.21 -3.55
CA ASN A 599 -10.49 18.34 -2.31
C ASN A 599 -8.99 18.54 -2.61
N PRO A 600 -8.46 19.78 -2.46
CA PRO A 600 -7.11 20.11 -2.89
C PRO A 600 -6.00 19.33 -2.16
N PHE A 601 -6.28 18.77 -0.98
CA PHE A 601 -5.30 18.05 -0.15
C PHE A 601 -5.43 16.53 -0.23
N ALA A 602 -6.31 16.04 -1.13
CA ALA A 602 -6.53 14.63 -1.43
C ALA A 602 -6.53 14.32 -2.93
N ASP A 603 -6.38 15.33 -3.80
CA ASP A 603 -6.38 15.22 -5.25
C ASP A 603 -5.00 15.62 -5.83
N PRO A 604 -4.36 14.79 -6.68
CA PRO A 604 -3.08 15.11 -7.31
C PRO A 604 -3.19 15.92 -8.60
N ARG A 605 -4.38 16.33 -9.05
CA ARG A 605 -4.60 16.90 -10.38
C ARG A 605 -3.73 18.14 -10.63
N ALA A 606 -3.74 19.11 -9.72
CA ALA A 606 -2.89 20.29 -9.87
C ALA A 606 -1.40 19.93 -9.99
N SER A 607 -0.95 18.90 -9.27
CA SER A 607 0.44 18.42 -9.31
C SER A 607 0.88 17.87 -10.66
N ALA A 608 -0.08 17.49 -11.53
CA ALA A 608 0.22 16.97 -12.86
C ALA A 608 0.76 18.05 -13.80
N PHE A 609 0.37 19.30 -13.60
CA PHE A 609 0.66 20.42 -14.51
C PHE A 609 1.45 21.55 -13.84
N HIS A 610 1.33 21.71 -12.52
CA HIS A 610 1.82 22.85 -11.78
C HIS A 610 2.60 22.44 -10.53
N LYS A 611 3.38 23.36 -10.01
CA LYS A 611 3.79 23.35 -8.61
C LYS A 611 2.55 23.65 -7.77
N SER A 612 2.26 22.81 -6.80
CA SER A 612 0.99 22.87 -6.08
C SER A 612 1.18 23.03 -4.58
N VAL A 613 0.28 23.81 -3.98
CA VAL A 613 0.12 23.88 -2.52
C VAL A 613 -0.67 22.66 -2.02
N GLY A 614 -1.51 22.10 -2.87
CA GLY A 614 -2.26 20.86 -2.63
C GLY A 614 -1.50 19.59 -3.06
N GLY A 615 -2.23 18.49 -3.19
CA GLY A 615 -1.71 17.21 -3.64
C GLY A 615 -2.18 16.02 -2.81
N TYR A 616 -1.66 14.84 -3.13
CA TYR A 616 -1.99 13.59 -2.45
C TYR A 616 -0.72 12.89 -1.95
N SER A 617 -0.63 12.58 -0.66
CA SER A 617 0.40 11.71 -0.11
C SER A 617 -0.02 11.13 1.25
N ALA A 618 0.20 9.82 1.42
CA ALA A 618 0.03 9.12 2.70
C ALA A 618 1.20 9.40 3.69
N SER A 619 2.18 10.22 3.29
CA SER A 619 3.37 10.58 4.08
C SER A 619 3.70 12.06 3.92
N LYS A 620 2.67 12.90 4.02
CA LYS A 620 2.83 14.37 4.04
C LYS A 620 3.78 14.79 5.15
N LEU A 621 4.51 15.88 4.95
CA LEU A 621 5.25 16.53 6.03
C LEU A 621 4.30 16.93 7.16
N ARG A 622 4.66 16.68 8.40
CA ARG A 622 3.77 16.92 9.54
C ARG A 622 3.42 18.41 9.68
N ARG A 623 4.39 19.31 9.53
CA ARG A 623 4.14 20.75 9.60
C ARG A 623 3.19 21.23 8.50
N THR A 624 3.29 20.65 7.30
CA THR A 624 2.34 20.97 6.22
C THR A 624 0.93 20.49 6.56
N GLN A 625 0.78 19.29 7.16
CA GLN A 625 -0.52 18.82 7.60
C GLN A 625 -1.09 19.70 8.72
N ASP A 626 -0.28 20.11 9.68
CA ASP A 626 -0.68 21.04 10.74
C ASP A 626 -1.17 22.37 10.15
N LEU A 627 -0.46 22.90 9.16
CA LEU A 627 -0.84 24.13 8.47
C LEU A 627 -2.16 23.96 7.70
N ILE A 628 -2.37 22.81 7.05
CA ILE A 628 -3.64 22.49 6.39
C ILE A 628 -4.77 22.47 7.42
N GLU A 629 -4.61 21.72 8.50
CA GLU A 629 -5.66 21.53 9.52
C GLU A 629 -6.01 22.81 10.28
N ARG A 630 -5.00 23.64 10.55
CA ARG A 630 -5.19 24.82 11.42
C ARG A 630 -5.45 26.13 10.66
N GLN A 631 -5.00 26.22 9.41
CA GLN A 631 -5.01 27.49 8.66
C GLN A 631 -5.66 27.39 7.28
N MET A 632 -5.25 26.40 6.44
CA MET A 632 -5.69 26.37 5.04
C MET A 632 -7.16 26.00 4.89
N VAL A 633 -7.69 25.07 5.72
CA VAL A 633 -9.12 24.72 5.72
C VAL A 633 -10.02 25.88 6.14
N LYS A 634 -9.46 26.89 6.82
CA LYS A 634 -10.16 28.13 7.16
C LYS A 634 -10.06 29.20 6.05
N ASN A 635 -9.46 28.87 4.91
CA ASN A 635 -9.19 29.80 3.80
C ASN A 635 -8.36 31.02 4.21
N ASN A 636 -7.35 30.83 5.10
CA ASN A 636 -6.46 31.92 5.50
C ASN A 636 -5.61 32.40 4.32
N MET A 637 -6.03 33.50 3.70
CA MET A 637 -5.38 34.10 2.53
C MET A 637 -3.93 34.53 2.80
N ALA A 638 -3.61 34.96 4.03
CA ALA A 638 -2.23 35.30 4.40
C ALA A 638 -1.29 34.12 4.23
N VAL A 639 -1.76 32.91 4.59
CA VAL A 639 -1.02 31.66 4.41
C VAL A 639 -0.85 31.31 2.93
N PHE A 640 -1.87 31.43 2.12
CA PHE A 640 -1.73 31.21 0.67
C PHE A 640 -0.80 32.25 0.00
N ASN A 641 -0.83 33.50 0.47
CA ASN A 641 0.04 34.57 -0.04
C ASN A 641 1.53 34.27 0.27
N MET A 642 1.86 33.83 1.49
CA MET A 642 3.24 33.52 1.87
C MET A 642 3.76 32.26 1.16
N LEU A 643 2.86 31.35 0.78
CA LEU A 643 3.19 30.16 0.00
C LEU A 643 3.33 30.43 -1.50
N ASN A 644 3.29 31.72 -1.93
CA ASN A 644 3.32 32.12 -3.33
C ASN A 644 2.24 31.40 -4.17
N THR A 645 1.01 31.29 -3.63
CA THR A 645 -0.13 30.74 -4.35
C THR A 645 -0.64 31.79 -5.33
N LYS A 646 -0.10 31.81 -6.54
CA LYS A 646 -0.34 32.83 -7.56
C LYS A 646 -1.68 32.61 -8.28
N TYR A 647 -2.15 31.36 -8.35
CA TYR A 647 -3.41 30.99 -9.00
C TYR A 647 -4.24 30.05 -8.17
N PHE A 648 -5.56 30.26 -8.20
CA PHE A 648 -6.57 29.31 -7.79
C PHE A 648 -7.29 28.79 -9.03
N ILE A 649 -7.61 27.47 -9.06
CA ILE A 649 -8.52 26.90 -10.04
C ILE A 649 -9.86 26.71 -9.33
N VAL A 650 -10.90 27.40 -9.82
CA VAL A 650 -12.26 27.39 -9.27
C VAL A 650 -13.26 26.95 -10.34
N LEU A 651 -14.49 26.60 -9.94
CA LEU A 651 -15.56 26.36 -10.90
C LEU A 651 -16.27 27.67 -11.21
N ASP A 652 -16.52 27.93 -12.51
CA ASP A 652 -17.38 29.02 -12.97
C ASP A 652 -18.87 28.67 -12.76
N ASP A 653 -19.78 29.58 -13.13
CA ASP A 653 -21.22 29.39 -13.03
C ASP A 653 -21.76 28.21 -13.86
N LYS A 654 -20.97 27.74 -14.85
CA LYS A 654 -21.26 26.58 -15.69
C LYS A 654 -20.59 25.29 -15.20
N LYS A 655 -20.03 25.33 -13.99
CA LYS A 655 -19.24 24.24 -13.39
C LYS A 655 -18.00 23.82 -14.23
N GLN A 656 -17.41 24.78 -14.97
CA GLN A 656 -16.16 24.57 -15.70
C GLN A 656 -14.97 25.13 -14.91
N PRO A 657 -13.79 24.46 -14.94
CA PRO A 657 -12.58 24.97 -14.30
C PRO A 657 -12.13 26.29 -14.90
N MET A 658 -11.91 27.29 -14.06
CA MET A 658 -11.45 28.62 -14.41
C MET A 658 -10.26 29.04 -13.55
N ALA A 659 -9.23 29.65 -14.13
CA ALA A 659 -8.09 30.19 -13.41
C ALA A 659 -8.39 31.58 -12.83
N GLN A 660 -8.18 31.73 -11.54
CA GLN A 660 -8.28 33.01 -10.81
C GLN A 660 -6.91 33.38 -10.28
N GLN A 661 -6.42 34.56 -10.68
CA GLN A 661 -5.13 35.06 -10.19
C GLN A 661 -5.28 35.64 -8.78
N ASN A 662 -4.30 35.38 -7.93
CA ASN A 662 -4.19 35.95 -6.60
C ASN A 662 -3.19 37.11 -6.59
N PRO A 663 -3.65 38.34 -6.54
CA PRO A 663 -2.77 39.53 -6.54
C PRO A 663 -2.01 39.70 -5.21
N GLY A 664 -2.41 38.99 -4.17
CA GLY A 664 -1.76 39.00 -2.85
C GLY A 664 -0.56 38.08 -2.70
N ALA A 665 -0.25 37.23 -3.69
CA ALA A 665 0.90 36.33 -3.64
C ALA A 665 2.22 37.13 -3.50
N LEU A 666 3.07 36.73 -2.54
CA LEU A 666 4.27 37.51 -2.18
C LEU A 666 5.50 37.24 -3.06
N GLY A 667 5.40 36.30 -4.01
CA GLY A 667 6.53 35.90 -4.84
C GLY A 667 7.46 34.91 -4.12
N ASN A 668 8.67 34.74 -4.65
CA ASN A 668 9.62 33.71 -4.21
C ASN A 668 10.40 34.07 -2.95
N ALA A 669 10.63 35.37 -2.73
CA ALA A 669 11.32 35.90 -1.55
C ALA A 669 11.01 37.34 -1.31
N TRP A 670 10.99 37.80 -0.07
CA TRP A 670 10.78 39.18 0.33
C TRP A 670 11.49 39.52 1.63
N PHE A 671 11.76 40.79 1.87
CA PHE A 671 12.26 41.30 3.14
C PHE A 671 11.12 41.69 4.07
N VAL A 672 11.22 41.32 5.35
CA VAL A 672 10.25 41.70 6.38
C VAL A 672 10.72 42.93 7.16
N ARG A 673 9.75 43.68 7.67
CA ARG A 673 9.97 44.91 8.45
C ARG A 673 9.79 44.68 9.97
N GLU A 674 9.19 43.55 10.33
CA GLU A 674 8.86 43.23 11.71
C GLU A 674 9.24 41.77 11.97
N LEU A 675 9.74 41.53 13.18
CA LEU A 675 10.05 40.17 13.67
C LEU A 675 9.23 39.93 14.92
N LYS A 676 8.35 38.93 14.88
CA LYS A 676 7.60 38.45 16.03
C LYS A 676 8.20 37.17 16.56
N MET A 677 8.91 37.28 17.72
CA MET A 677 9.43 36.10 18.40
C MET A 677 8.34 35.46 19.24
N VAL A 678 8.24 34.14 19.14
CA VAL A 678 7.28 33.29 19.88
C VAL A 678 8.03 32.22 20.68
N ASN A 679 7.39 31.67 21.73
CA ASN A 679 8.06 30.78 22.67
C ASN A 679 8.02 29.30 22.24
N ASN A 680 7.05 28.91 21.44
CA ASN A 680 6.79 27.54 21.07
C ASN A 680 5.99 27.45 19.73
N PRO A 681 5.87 26.25 19.13
CA PRO A 681 5.14 26.04 17.89
C PRO A 681 3.65 26.38 17.94
N ASP A 682 2.98 26.23 19.09
CA ASP A 682 1.56 26.59 19.23
C ASP A 682 1.35 28.10 19.08
N GLU A 683 2.23 28.89 19.72
CA GLU A 683 2.21 30.34 19.56
C GLU A 683 2.57 30.77 18.13
N GLU A 684 3.51 30.04 17.47
CA GLU A 684 3.88 30.28 16.08
C GLU A 684 2.67 30.07 15.16
N MET A 685 1.97 28.94 15.32
CA MET A 685 0.78 28.60 14.55
C MET A 685 -0.37 29.57 14.81
N ALA A 686 -0.65 29.90 16.06
CA ALA A 686 -1.73 30.84 16.43
C ALA A 686 -1.45 32.26 15.90
N ALA A 687 -0.18 32.67 15.83
CA ALA A 687 0.17 34.00 15.31
C ALA A 687 -0.14 34.15 13.82
N LEU A 688 -0.32 33.03 13.06
CA LEU A 688 -0.71 33.05 11.66
C LEU A 688 -2.20 33.43 11.44
N ASP A 689 -3.04 33.38 12.47
CA ASP A 689 -4.46 33.73 12.35
C ASP A 689 -4.67 35.19 11.92
N ASN A 690 -3.81 36.12 12.40
CA ASN A 690 -3.92 37.54 12.16
C ASN A 690 -2.54 38.17 11.93
N PHE A 691 -1.90 37.92 10.79
CA PHE A 691 -0.62 38.49 10.45
C PHE A 691 -0.57 38.96 8.98
N ASN A 692 0.35 39.86 8.72
CA ASN A 692 0.68 40.28 7.35
C ASN A 692 2.05 39.70 6.98
N PRO A 693 2.11 38.59 6.23
CA PRO A 693 3.36 37.92 5.91
C PRO A 693 4.32 38.80 5.06
N GLY A 694 3.81 39.77 4.32
CA GLY A 694 4.65 40.73 3.60
C GLY A 694 5.37 41.78 4.49
N LYS A 695 4.99 41.85 5.79
CA LYS A 695 5.59 42.78 6.74
C LYS A 695 6.28 42.12 7.92
N THR A 696 5.70 41.02 8.43
CA THR A 696 6.08 40.41 9.68
C THR A 696 6.52 38.96 9.46
N ALA A 697 7.68 38.57 9.95
CA ALA A 697 8.06 37.17 10.11
C ALA A 697 7.81 36.71 11.55
N ILE A 698 7.17 35.54 11.71
CA ILE A 698 6.95 34.87 13.00
C ILE A 698 8.03 33.83 13.18
N VAL A 699 8.83 33.92 14.26
CA VAL A 699 9.97 33.04 14.48
C VAL A 699 9.98 32.49 15.90
N ASP A 700 10.11 31.19 16.01
CA ASP A 700 10.27 30.49 17.29
C ASP A 700 11.63 30.83 17.92
N LYS A 701 11.64 31.08 19.23
CA LYS A 701 12.85 31.40 20.03
C LYS A 701 13.97 30.37 19.90
N ARG A 702 13.67 29.12 19.51
CA ARG A 702 14.71 28.09 19.24
C ARG A 702 15.72 28.52 18.17
N PHE A 703 15.37 29.49 17.32
CA PHE A 703 16.22 30.01 16.24
C PHE A 703 16.93 31.33 16.63
N ALA A 704 16.82 31.80 17.87
CA ALA A 704 17.39 33.07 18.30
C ALA A 704 18.91 33.15 18.10
N ASP A 705 19.62 32.03 18.30
CA ASP A 705 21.09 31.98 18.10
C ASP A 705 21.50 32.19 16.64
N ILE A 706 20.67 31.77 15.68
CA ILE A 706 20.93 32.00 14.24
C ILE A 706 20.71 33.47 13.89
N LEU A 707 19.71 34.09 14.48
CA LEU A 707 19.42 35.53 14.31
C LEU A 707 20.54 36.41 14.83
N LYS A 708 21.30 35.95 15.86
CA LYS A 708 22.41 36.73 16.48
C LYS A 708 22.01 38.16 16.84
N GLY A 709 20.76 38.40 17.22
CA GLY A 709 20.25 39.73 17.55
C GLY A 709 19.93 40.57 16.32
N ALA A 710 19.96 40.03 15.11
CA ALA A 710 19.54 40.78 13.91
C ALA A 710 18.09 41.25 14.04
N GLN A 711 17.88 42.51 13.70
CA GLN A 711 16.55 43.13 13.67
C GLN A 711 16.20 43.51 12.23
N PRO A 712 14.92 43.39 11.84
CA PRO A 712 14.49 43.94 10.55
C PRO A 712 14.80 45.42 10.43
N SER A 713 15.22 45.82 9.25
CA SER A 713 15.46 47.24 8.95
C SER A 713 14.25 47.85 8.24
N ALA A 714 14.07 49.16 8.42
CA ALA A 714 13.07 49.94 7.71
C ALA A 714 13.46 50.24 6.25
N ASP A 715 14.57 49.69 5.74
CA ASP A 715 15.00 49.89 4.35
C ASP A 715 13.93 49.45 3.36
N SER A 716 13.28 50.42 2.72
CA SER A 716 12.24 50.20 1.70
C SER A 716 12.83 50.02 0.30
N THR A 717 14.14 50.19 0.13
CA THR A 717 14.84 50.10 -1.16
C THR A 717 15.45 48.72 -1.40
N GLY A 718 15.50 47.89 -0.36
CA GLY A 718 16.01 46.51 -0.45
C GLY A 718 15.17 45.64 -1.40
N ALA A 719 15.84 44.96 -2.32
CA ALA A 719 15.23 44.00 -3.25
C ALA A 719 15.89 42.64 -3.17
N ILE A 720 15.09 41.60 -3.29
CA ILE A 720 15.52 40.21 -3.42
C ILE A 720 14.70 39.53 -4.52
N ARG A 721 15.35 38.79 -5.41
CA ARG A 721 14.66 38.12 -6.50
C ARG A 721 15.29 36.74 -6.79
N LEU A 722 14.47 35.79 -7.22
CA LEU A 722 14.92 34.51 -7.75
C LEU A 722 15.59 34.72 -9.12
N THR A 723 16.80 34.21 -9.31
CA THR A 723 17.56 34.29 -10.56
C THR A 723 17.67 32.95 -11.28
N SER A 724 17.61 31.84 -10.53
CA SER A 724 17.62 30.50 -11.10
C SER A 724 16.82 29.55 -10.26
N TYR A 725 15.98 28.76 -10.89
CA TYR A 725 15.18 27.72 -10.29
C TYR A 725 15.58 26.34 -10.80
N HIS A 726 15.93 25.46 -9.88
CA HIS A 726 16.00 24.03 -10.05
C HIS A 726 15.44 23.40 -8.76
N PRO A 727 14.70 22.27 -8.78
CA PRO A 727 14.07 21.72 -7.57
C PRO A 727 15.02 21.51 -6.39
N THR A 728 16.29 21.17 -6.67
CA THR A 728 17.34 20.95 -5.66
C THR A 728 18.35 22.08 -5.55
N LYS A 729 18.23 23.13 -6.36
CA LYS A 729 19.16 24.27 -6.34
C LYS A 729 18.43 25.56 -6.70
N LEU A 730 18.34 26.47 -5.74
CA LEU A 730 17.75 27.78 -5.91
C LEU A 730 18.82 28.85 -5.82
N ALA A 731 18.77 29.87 -6.66
CA ALA A 731 19.66 31.02 -6.58
C ALA A 731 18.86 32.33 -6.58
N TYR A 732 19.25 33.24 -5.68
CA TYR A 732 18.63 34.56 -5.54
C TYR A 732 19.73 35.61 -5.57
N GLU A 733 19.35 36.82 -5.99
CA GLU A 733 20.14 38.03 -5.85
C GLU A 733 19.43 39.00 -4.92
N SER A 734 20.18 39.56 -4.01
CA SER A 734 19.70 40.63 -3.14
C SER A 734 20.53 41.90 -3.28
N ASN A 735 19.91 43.03 -3.01
CA ASN A 735 20.58 44.33 -2.89
C ASN A 735 19.89 45.14 -1.78
N THR A 736 20.61 45.51 -0.74
CA THR A 736 20.03 46.18 0.41
C THR A 736 21.08 47.12 1.07
N SER A 737 20.64 48.25 1.60
CA SER A 737 21.52 49.24 2.23
C SER A 737 21.90 48.92 3.67
N SER A 738 21.16 48.01 4.32
CA SER A 738 21.36 47.54 5.70
C SER A 738 21.06 46.06 5.83
N PRO A 739 21.54 45.37 6.85
CA PRO A 739 21.17 43.96 7.07
C PRO A 739 19.65 43.80 7.15
N GLN A 740 19.11 42.78 6.49
CA GLN A 740 17.68 42.51 6.37
C GLN A 740 17.35 41.04 6.69
N ILE A 741 16.12 40.77 7.12
CA ILE A 741 15.61 39.41 7.24
C ILE A 741 14.80 39.11 5.99
N ALA A 742 15.27 38.13 5.21
CA ALA A 742 14.55 37.63 4.04
C ALA A 742 13.78 36.38 4.42
N VAL A 743 12.50 36.31 3.96
CA VAL A 743 11.67 35.10 3.99
C VAL A 743 11.58 34.57 2.56
N PHE A 744 11.66 33.26 2.40
CA PHE A 744 11.58 32.58 1.11
C PHE A 744 10.34 31.68 1.10
N SER A 745 9.58 31.69 0.02
CA SER A 745 8.41 30.83 -0.19
C SER A 745 8.78 29.35 -0.34
N GLU A 746 9.73 28.86 0.44
CA GLU A 746 10.27 27.53 0.36
C GLU A 746 10.09 26.78 1.68
N MET A 747 9.62 25.53 1.59
CA MET A 747 9.37 24.70 2.77
C MET A 747 10.64 24.41 3.56
N PHE A 748 10.59 24.68 4.86
CA PHE A 748 11.65 24.35 5.80
C PHE A 748 11.61 22.82 6.11
N TYR A 749 12.71 22.15 5.83
CA TYR A 749 12.84 20.71 6.02
C TYR A 749 14.18 20.36 6.65
N LYS A 750 14.14 19.71 7.83
CA LYS A 750 15.31 19.24 8.60
C LYS A 750 16.42 20.30 8.84
N GLY A 751 16.05 21.56 8.88
CA GLY A 751 17.02 22.64 9.12
C GLY A 751 18.10 22.70 8.04
N ASN A 752 19.35 22.84 8.48
CA ASN A 752 20.52 22.92 7.61
C ASN A 752 21.20 21.55 7.35
N GLU A 753 20.46 20.43 7.53
CA GLU A 753 21.01 19.09 7.31
C GLU A 753 20.98 18.72 5.83
N ASP A 754 19.77 18.67 5.24
CA ASP A 754 19.57 18.28 3.84
C ASP A 754 19.53 19.50 2.90
N TRP A 755 18.99 20.63 3.35
CA TRP A 755 19.10 21.90 2.65
C TRP A 755 20.24 22.74 3.20
N LYS A 756 21.22 23.03 2.37
CA LYS A 756 22.32 23.95 2.71
C LYS A 756 22.11 25.28 2.04
N SER A 757 22.38 26.36 2.77
CA SER A 757 22.27 27.72 2.29
C SER A 757 23.62 28.46 2.30
N TYR A 758 23.84 29.33 1.32
CA TYR A 758 25.07 30.04 1.10
C TYR A 758 24.79 31.50 0.78
N ILE A 759 25.65 32.37 1.25
CA ILE A 759 25.73 33.78 0.83
C ILE A 759 27.12 33.98 0.22
N ASP A 760 27.20 34.34 -1.06
CA ASP A 760 28.44 34.55 -1.84
C ASP A 760 29.37 33.31 -1.75
N GLY A 761 28.76 32.11 -1.81
CA GLY A 761 29.49 30.84 -1.75
C GLY A 761 29.90 30.40 -0.34
N LYS A 762 29.73 31.24 0.70
CA LYS A 762 29.99 30.89 2.10
C LYS A 762 28.75 30.28 2.75
N GLU A 763 28.89 29.07 3.32
CA GLU A 763 27.78 28.39 4.02
C GLU A 763 27.29 29.30 5.17
N THR A 764 26.00 29.64 5.13
CA THR A 764 25.32 30.53 6.08
C THR A 764 24.00 29.89 6.46
N PRO A 765 23.74 29.67 7.75
CA PRO A 765 22.56 28.91 8.17
C PRO A 765 21.27 29.68 7.88
N HIS A 766 20.22 28.99 7.46
CA HIS A 766 18.85 29.47 7.42
C HIS A 766 18.08 28.98 8.65
N PHE A 767 16.97 29.65 8.95
CA PHE A 767 16.08 29.29 10.04
C PHE A 767 14.63 29.20 9.56
N ARG A 768 13.74 28.70 10.41
CA ARG A 768 12.31 28.61 10.13
C ARG A 768 11.61 29.92 10.53
N ALA A 769 10.73 30.37 9.64
CA ALA A 769 9.76 31.43 9.88
C ALA A 769 8.38 30.99 9.45
N ASP A 770 7.35 31.61 10.01
CA ASP A 770 5.95 31.43 9.64
C ASP A 770 5.53 29.94 9.63
N TYR A 771 6.05 29.18 10.59
CA TYR A 771 5.83 27.75 10.85
C TYR A 771 6.43 26.78 9.81
N VAL A 772 6.46 27.17 8.52
CA VAL A 772 6.86 26.26 7.42
C VAL A 772 7.90 26.83 6.46
N LEU A 773 8.22 28.13 6.50
CA LEU A 773 9.08 28.77 5.51
C LEU A 773 10.53 28.86 5.95
N ARG A 774 11.44 29.02 4.98
CA ARG A 774 12.86 29.35 5.23
C ARG A 774 13.04 30.85 5.35
N ALA A 775 13.94 31.25 6.23
CA ALA A 775 14.36 32.65 6.35
C ALA A 775 15.86 32.75 6.62
N MET A 776 16.45 33.85 6.22
CA MET A 776 17.89 34.16 6.44
C MET A 776 18.10 35.62 6.80
N VAL A 777 19.17 35.87 7.53
CA VAL A 777 19.72 37.21 7.71
C VAL A 777 20.65 37.50 6.53
N ILE A 778 20.31 38.51 5.74
CA ILE A 778 21.09 38.95 4.57
C ILE A 778 21.87 40.20 4.92
N PRO A 779 23.20 40.24 4.75
CA PRO A 779 24.02 41.41 5.03
C PRO A 779 23.66 42.59 4.11
N ALA A 780 24.16 43.79 4.46
CA ALA A 780 24.07 44.97 3.58
C ALA A 780 24.95 44.77 2.35
N GLY A 781 24.47 45.22 1.19
CA GLY A 781 25.18 45.16 -0.09
C GLY A 781 24.43 44.32 -1.12
N LYS A 782 25.14 44.01 -2.21
CA LYS A 782 24.70 43.04 -3.23
C LYS A 782 25.24 41.66 -2.90
N HIS A 783 24.34 40.66 -2.79
CA HIS A 783 24.70 39.31 -2.43
C HIS A 783 23.99 38.30 -3.32
N THR A 784 24.67 37.19 -3.55
CA THR A 784 24.08 35.99 -4.16
C THR A 784 23.74 34.97 -3.04
N ILE A 785 22.48 34.55 -2.99
CA ILE A 785 22.01 33.56 -2.03
C ILE A 785 21.72 32.27 -2.79
N GLU A 786 22.24 31.13 -2.32
CA GLU A 786 22.00 29.83 -2.89
C GLU A 786 21.45 28.87 -1.84
N PHE A 787 20.46 28.03 -2.24
CA PHE A 787 20.03 26.85 -1.49
C PHE A 787 20.35 25.61 -2.31
N LYS A 788 20.93 24.58 -1.68
CA LYS A 788 21.27 23.29 -2.30
C LYS A 788 20.75 22.14 -1.46
N PHE A 789 20.02 21.22 -2.07
CA PHE A 789 19.53 20.00 -1.43
C PHE A 789 20.49 18.85 -1.66
N ASP A 790 20.96 18.25 -0.58
CA ASP A 790 21.79 17.03 -0.58
C ASP A 790 21.45 16.17 0.64
N ALA A 791 20.60 15.19 0.44
CA ALA A 791 20.26 14.23 1.47
C ALA A 791 21.41 13.23 1.68
N LYS A 792 22.16 13.40 2.75
CA LYS A 792 23.29 12.50 3.11
C LYS A 792 22.84 11.03 3.22
N THR A 793 21.60 10.79 3.66
CA THR A 793 21.02 9.44 3.75
C THR A 793 20.97 8.75 2.39
N VAL A 794 20.77 9.52 1.29
CA VAL A 794 20.82 9.02 -0.08
C VAL A 794 22.26 8.82 -0.51
N SER A 795 23.08 9.88 -0.50
CA SER A 795 24.43 9.86 -1.07
C SER A 795 25.38 8.86 -0.38
N GLN A 796 25.30 8.74 0.95
CA GLN A 796 26.06 7.75 1.71
C GLN A 796 25.40 6.37 1.64
N GLY A 797 24.06 6.29 1.68
CA GLY A 797 23.33 5.04 1.56
C GLY A 797 23.64 4.32 0.26
N GLN A 798 23.70 5.03 -0.87
CA GLN A 798 24.05 4.47 -2.18
C GLN A 798 25.43 3.80 -2.21
N LYS A 799 26.40 4.35 -1.49
CA LYS A 799 27.75 3.74 -1.38
C LYS A 799 27.68 2.41 -0.62
N ILE A 800 26.91 2.41 0.49
CA ILE A 800 26.69 1.19 1.29
C ILE A 800 25.95 0.14 0.46
N ASP A 801 24.89 0.52 -0.27
CA ASP A 801 24.14 -0.36 -1.17
C ASP A 801 25.06 -1.07 -2.15
N LEU A 802 25.97 -0.32 -2.79
CA LEU A 802 26.89 -0.87 -3.78
C LEU A 802 27.87 -1.88 -3.17
N TYR A 803 28.56 -1.50 -2.09
CA TYR A 803 29.55 -2.38 -1.45
C TYR A 803 28.91 -3.63 -0.85
N ALA A 804 27.75 -3.48 -0.21
CA ALA A 804 27.00 -4.61 0.32
C ALA A 804 26.50 -5.55 -0.79
N SER A 805 26.12 -5.01 -1.96
CA SER A 805 25.72 -5.80 -3.12
C SER A 805 26.86 -6.67 -3.66
N ILE A 806 28.06 -6.10 -3.76
CA ILE A 806 29.25 -6.84 -4.18
C ILE A 806 29.57 -7.97 -3.18
N ALA A 807 29.54 -7.66 -1.89
CA ALA A 807 29.76 -8.65 -0.84
C ALA A 807 28.72 -9.77 -0.86
N TRP A 808 27.43 -9.43 -1.04
CA TRP A 808 26.33 -10.40 -1.12
C TRP A 808 26.49 -11.35 -2.31
N LEU A 809 26.84 -10.83 -3.51
CA LEU A 809 27.08 -11.63 -4.71
C LEU A 809 28.26 -12.59 -4.54
N LEU A 810 29.39 -12.12 -3.98
CA LEU A 810 30.57 -12.96 -3.74
C LEU A 810 30.24 -14.11 -2.75
N LEU A 811 29.50 -13.82 -1.69
CA LEU A 811 29.13 -14.83 -0.70
C LEU A 811 28.11 -15.84 -1.22
N ILE A 812 27.21 -15.46 -2.15
CA ILE A 812 26.31 -16.42 -2.81
C ILE A 812 27.10 -17.50 -3.53
N GLY A 813 28.12 -17.14 -4.29
CA GLY A 813 28.98 -18.11 -4.98
C GLY A 813 29.55 -19.14 -4.01
N GLY A 814 30.10 -18.68 -2.88
CA GLY A 814 30.61 -19.54 -1.80
C GLY A 814 29.54 -20.41 -1.18
N ALA A 815 28.38 -19.83 -0.83
CA ALA A 815 27.28 -20.55 -0.20
C ALA A 815 26.70 -21.67 -1.09
N LEU A 816 26.50 -21.39 -2.38
CA LEU A 816 26.01 -22.40 -3.34
C LEU A 816 27.04 -23.50 -3.56
N PHE A 817 28.33 -23.17 -3.58
CA PHE A 817 29.41 -24.17 -3.64
C PHE A 817 29.39 -25.07 -2.40
N LEU A 818 29.26 -24.51 -1.20
CA LEU A 818 29.17 -25.27 0.05
C LEU A 818 27.92 -26.16 0.08
N ASP A 819 26.77 -25.64 -0.35
CA ASP A 819 25.52 -26.43 -0.43
C ASP A 819 25.64 -27.62 -1.40
N PHE A 820 26.32 -27.42 -2.53
CA PHE A 820 26.58 -28.48 -3.49
C PHE A 820 27.53 -29.56 -2.93
N ARG A 821 28.57 -29.16 -2.19
CA ARG A 821 29.53 -30.07 -1.56
C ARG A 821 28.89 -30.91 -0.45
N THR A 822 28.06 -30.29 0.40
CA THR A 822 27.31 -31.00 1.47
C THR A 822 26.33 -32.01 0.90
N LYS A 823 25.68 -31.72 -0.24
CA LYS A 823 24.79 -32.66 -0.92
C LYS A 823 25.53 -33.89 -1.54
N LYS A 824 26.81 -33.79 -1.86
CA LYS A 824 27.61 -34.92 -2.35
C LYS A 824 28.05 -35.84 -1.22
N GLN A 825 28.11 -35.35 0.02
CA GLN A 825 28.57 -36.11 1.18
C GLN A 825 27.42 -36.78 1.95
N ALA A 826 26.16 -36.35 1.78
CA ALA A 826 24.94 -36.96 2.30
C ALA A 826 24.30 -37.88 1.24
#